data_63326e4bc384a5e81e0c164a46b41090
#
_entry.id   63326e4bc384a5e81e0c164a46b41090
#
_cell.length_a   1.000
_cell.length_b   1.000
_cell.length_c   1.000
_cell.angle_alpha   90.00
_cell.angle_beta   90.00
_cell.angle_gamma   90.00
#
_symmetry.space_group_name_H-M   'P 1'
#
loop_
_entity.id
_entity.type
_entity.pdbx_description
1 polymer ?
#
loop_
_entity_poly.entity_id
_entity_poly.type
_entity_poly.pdbx_seq_one_letter_code
_entity_poly.pdbx_strand_id
1 'polypeptide(L)'
;MFKNKIKHYQQTVLIFGLILFSDGLSGQEQKKAYVDPYLAPIDTSIVFNIIYPPLTEREGKSLDIPFPPNEHPRLFFRAKDIPALKEKKTNPHMPDCWKRIVDNAALQTDGKLQQDGKKHNMNNKIIDAIEARAFMYAFQKNLKAGKEAFEALQNYNKTLLIDYEKADVCRDIGRVILTNAIVYDWCFDLISNLQKKELICQMENLGKQLEIKWPKLAQGSIVGHGTEAQLARDMLSCGVAVYDEKPEIYNLAAGRIFAEFLPARKFFYAASYHHQGSSYGSYRFQWDLWITMIYDKMGYPEIFGKDQGKVPYRWIYSRRPDGQFFRDGDDFNELYIPFGKTWTITGAAVSGSYFNDPVVMNEAIAENQIGHNGLFDFLFVDPLVPVKTGSSPLTRYFPAPLGLMAARTGWGNEISSNTVVAEMKIGVYNFANHQHLDAGNFQIYYKGPLAVNSGIYQGKTGGYGSDHFVNYYQRSIACNTMLIRDPDEKFNWHGRELANDGGQQFPNGASEPVNMLELLSKDYKTGQVLSHASGPDSVKPEYSYLKGELVEAYSDKVNSFRRSFVFLNLDNPDVPAALIVFDRVNSTNKNFKKTWLLHCIEEPNITENVTTVARLGKGYHGKLVNTTLFPVAGNLVIQKIGGAGNEYSVNGKNFPQYTFNENNSADGAIWRLEVSPKDAANIDLFLNVMQVMDADENNKSLVVEKIETEKYAGVKISDRIILFSKDGEISNQSISLKISGDKTYKVVITDVQHGNWKVEGLKDTVCQVRDGQNLLSFSAPEGNYKIIRSLMK
;
A
#
# COMPACT_ATOMS: atom_id res chain seq x y z
N MET A 1 15.64 37.40 -28.52
CA MET A 1 16.57 38.05 -27.57
C MET A 1 16.28 37.48 -26.19
N PHE A 2 17.00 36.52 -25.78
CA PHE A 2 17.47 36.26 -24.45
C PHE A 2 18.35 35.01 -24.51
N LYS A 3 19.64 35.27 -24.53
CA LYS A 3 20.70 34.27 -24.48
C LYS A 3 21.24 34.18 -23.07
N ASN A 4 21.54 32.95 -22.66
CA ASN A 4 22.59 32.54 -21.72
C ASN A 4 22.46 32.87 -20.23
N LYS A 5 22.31 31.80 -19.42
CA LYS A 5 23.29 31.49 -18.34
C LYS A 5 23.11 30.06 -17.90
N ILE A 6 23.91 29.18 -18.50
CA ILE A 6 24.22 27.87 -17.90
C ILE A 6 25.47 28.10 -17.03
N LYS A 7 25.38 27.93 -15.74
CA LYS A 7 26.52 27.82 -14.82
C LYS A 7 26.81 26.38 -14.51
N HIS A 8 28.00 25.97 -14.85
CA HIS A 8 28.62 24.71 -14.45
C HIS A 8 28.62 24.53 -12.93
N TYR A 9 28.12 23.40 -12.46
CA TYR A 9 28.47 22.88 -11.14
C TYR A 9 29.51 21.76 -11.35
N GLN A 10 30.74 22.04 -10.98
CA GLN A 10 31.77 21.04 -10.77
C GLN A 10 31.46 20.29 -9.47
N GLN A 11 31.37 18.98 -9.57
CA GLN A 11 31.31 18.09 -8.39
C GLN A 11 32.70 18.05 -7.74
N THR A 12 32.76 18.55 -6.52
CA THR A 12 33.90 18.30 -5.63
C THR A 12 33.57 17.09 -4.78
N VAL A 13 34.25 15.99 -5.01
CA VAL A 13 34.21 14.80 -4.16
C VAL A 13 34.99 15.12 -2.89
N LEU A 14 34.31 15.23 -1.75
CA LEU A 14 34.95 15.31 -0.43
C LEU A 14 34.90 13.94 0.22
N ILE A 15 36.07 13.30 0.27
CA ILE A 15 36.32 12.14 1.12
C ILE A 15 36.44 12.64 2.56
N PHE A 16 35.49 12.31 3.43
CA PHE A 16 35.65 12.51 4.86
C PHE A 16 36.17 11.23 5.51
N GLY A 17 37.42 11.26 5.89
CA GLY A 17 38.03 10.27 6.79
C GLY A 17 37.45 10.41 8.19
N LEU A 18 37.14 9.29 8.84
CA LEU A 18 36.82 9.20 10.26
C LEU A 18 38.01 9.71 11.10
N ILE A 19 37.82 10.82 11.77
CA ILE A 19 38.66 11.19 12.92
C ILE A 19 37.79 11.06 14.16
N LEU A 20 38.17 10.11 15.03
CA LEU A 20 37.62 9.99 16.38
C LEU A 20 38.09 11.19 17.21
N PHE A 21 37.18 12.05 17.62
CA PHE A 21 37.37 12.94 18.77
C PHE A 21 36.42 12.51 19.87
N SER A 22 37.03 11.96 20.92
CA SER A 22 36.42 11.91 22.26
C SER A 22 36.54 13.29 22.87
N ASP A 23 35.38 13.93 23.20
CA ASP A 23 35.30 14.68 24.48
C ASP A 23 33.84 15.08 24.73
N GLY A 24 33.46 14.90 25.95
CA GLY A 24 32.15 14.90 26.53
C GLY A 24 31.27 16.14 26.30
N LEU A 25 30.05 15.86 26.07
CA LEU A 25 28.89 16.69 26.40
C LEU A 25 27.73 15.78 26.85
N SER A 26 27.17 16.23 27.93
CA SER A 26 26.12 15.64 28.77
C SER A 26 24.90 15.18 28.09
N GLY A 27 24.50 13.94 28.38
CA GLY A 27 23.10 13.61 28.70
C GLY A 27 22.06 13.72 27.61
N GLN A 28 22.31 13.24 26.37
CA GLN A 28 21.25 12.71 25.51
C GLN A 28 21.50 11.21 25.40
N GLU A 29 20.62 10.42 26.02
CA GLU A 29 20.56 9.00 25.75
C GLU A 29 20.39 8.83 24.22
N GLN A 30 21.40 8.26 23.56
CA GLN A 30 21.26 7.79 22.20
C GLN A 30 20.09 6.80 22.21
N LYS A 31 18.93 7.22 21.65
CA LYS A 31 17.83 6.32 21.37
C LYS A 31 18.43 5.19 20.53
N LYS A 32 18.61 4.00 21.11
CA LYS A 32 18.97 2.80 20.35
C LYS A 32 17.93 2.66 19.23
N ALA A 33 18.40 2.67 17.99
CA ALA A 33 17.53 2.43 16.86
C ALA A 33 16.79 1.10 17.09
N TYR A 34 15.49 1.17 17.15
CA TYR A 34 14.63 -0.03 17.24
C TYR A 34 14.78 -0.78 15.93
N VAL A 35 15.13 -2.04 16.02
CA VAL A 35 15.07 -2.97 14.90
C VAL A 35 13.75 -3.72 15.07
N ASP A 36 12.81 -3.49 14.15
CA ASP A 36 11.57 -4.28 14.11
C ASP A 36 11.96 -5.76 13.94
N PRO A 37 11.67 -6.65 14.90
CA PRO A 37 12.05 -8.05 14.82
C PRO A 37 11.37 -8.80 13.67
N TYR A 38 10.37 -8.18 13.03
CA TYR A 38 9.67 -8.72 11.86
C TYR A 38 10.21 -8.20 10.51
N LEU A 39 11.15 -7.25 10.52
CA LEU A 39 11.87 -6.89 9.31
C LEU A 39 12.90 -7.97 8.99
N ALA A 40 12.80 -8.53 7.79
CA ALA A 40 13.91 -9.33 7.26
C ALA A 40 15.20 -8.48 7.27
N PRO A 41 16.33 -9.03 7.71
CA PRO A 41 17.58 -8.29 7.68
C PRO A 41 17.84 -7.79 6.25
N ILE A 42 17.92 -6.47 6.07
CA ILE A 42 18.34 -5.88 4.80
C ILE A 42 19.84 -6.15 4.69
N ASP A 43 20.28 -6.78 3.61
CA ASP A 43 21.71 -6.87 3.33
C ASP A 43 22.22 -5.50 2.90
N THR A 44 22.57 -4.70 3.90
CA THR A 44 23.11 -3.35 3.70
C THR A 44 24.44 -3.35 2.97
N SER A 45 25.17 -4.47 2.94
CA SER A 45 26.45 -4.56 2.24
C SER A 45 26.29 -4.38 0.72
N ILE A 46 25.17 -4.85 0.16
CA ILE A 46 24.83 -4.65 -1.25
C ILE A 46 24.55 -3.16 -1.51
N VAL A 47 23.82 -2.50 -0.61
CA VAL A 47 23.35 -1.12 -0.78
C VAL A 47 24.49 -0.10 -0.73
N PHE A 48 25.50 -0.31 0.13
CA PHE A 48 26.57 0.67 0.35
C PHE A 48 27.72 0.60 -0.66
N ASN A 49 27.82 -0.49 -1.42
CA ASN A 49 28.94 -0.71 -2.35
C ASN A 49 28.57 -0.55 -3.83
N ILE A 50 27.38 -0.05 -4.15
CA ILE A 50 26.92 0.10 -5.54
C ILE A 50 27.43 1.40 -6.12
N ILE A 51 28.16 1.29 -7.24
CA ILE A 51 28.56 2.42 -8.06
C ILE A 51 27.45 2.68 -9.08
N TYR A 52 26.93 3.90 -9.10
CA TYR A 52 25.92 4.30 -10.07
C TYR A 52 26.55 5.03 -11.28
N PRO A 53 26.09 4.80 -12.53
CA PRO A 53 25.08 3.83 -12.94
C PRO A 53 25.53 2.39 -12.66
N PRO A 54 24.57 1.50 -12.27
CA PRO A 54 24.92 0.12 -12.02
C PRO A 54 25.47 -0.49 -13.29
N LEU A 55 26.42 -1.34 -13.11
CA LEU A 55 27.30 -1.98 -14.08
C LEU A 55 26.73 -2.17 -15.48
N THR A 56 27.43 -1.62 -16.45
CA THR A 56 27.30 -1.96 -17.88
C THR A 56 28.00 -3.27 -18.23
N GLU A 57 28.92 -3.73 -17.39
CA GLU A 57 29.69 -4.97 -17.50
C GLU A 57 29.61 -5.71 -16.17
N ARG A 58 29.70 -7.04 -16.22
CA ARG A 58 29.59 -7.91 -15.04
C ARG A 58 30.87 -7.92 -14.16
N GLU A 59 31.73 -6.99 -14.33
CA GLU A 59 32.94 -6.86 -13.53
C GLU A 59 32.72 -6.38 -12.10
N GLY A 60 31.51 -5.98 -11.77
CA GLY A 60 31.12 -5.60 -10.42
C GLY A 60 31.00 -6.80 -9.50
N LYS A 61 31.91 -6.91 -8.60
CA LYS A 61 32.11 -8.02 -7.67
C LYS A 61 31.01 -8.21 -6.63
N SER A 62 29.95 -7.39 -6.63
CA SER A 62 28.92 -7.36 -5.59
C SER A 62 27.52 -7.85 -6.03
N LEU A 63 27.26 -7.99 -7.33
CA LEU A 63 25.96 -8.39 -7.86
C LEU A 63 26.07 -9.66 -8.70
N ASP A 64 25.42 -10.72 -8.25
CA ASP A 64 25.30 -11.96 -9.04
C ASP A 64 24.09 -11.84 -10.00
N ILE A 65 24.34 -11.24 -11.17
CA ILE A 65 23.33 -11.00 -12.19
C ILE A 65 23.27 -12.20 -13.14
N PRO A 66 22.12 -12.90 -13.28
CA PRO A 66 21.96 -14.02 -14.18
C PRO A 66 22.21 -13.67 -15.65
N PHE A 67 22.66 -14.64 -16.45
CA PHE A 67 22.79 -14.49 -17.91
C PHE A 67 21.51 -14.95 -18.63
N PRO A 68 21.06 -14.23 -19.69
CA PRO A 68 20.07 -14.76 -20.58
C PRO A 68 20.54 -16.06 -21.26
N PRO A 69 19.65 -17.04 -21.46
CA PRO A 69 19.98 -18.26 -22.20
C PRO A 69 20.40 -17.96 -23.65
N ASN A 70 21.26 -18.78 -24.23
CA ASN A 70 21.74 -18.59 -25.61
C ASN A 70 20.67 -18.98 -26.67
N GLU A 71 19.65 -19.74 -26.30
CA GLU A 71 18.60 -20.20 -27.22
C GLU A 71 17.48 -19.15 -27.42
N HIS A 72 16.79 -19.23 -28.57
CA HIS A 72 15.54 -18.54 -28.86
C HIS A 72 14.40 -19.52 -29.15
N PRO A 73 13.13 -19.28 -28.67
CA PRO A 73 12.77 -18.18 -27.79
C PRO A 73 13.34 -18.34 -26.39
N ARG A 74 13.59 -17.21 -25.71
CA ARG A 74 14.05 -17.14 -24.32
C ARG A 74 13.27 -16.13 -23.46
N LEU A 75 12.52 -15.24 -24.12
CA LEU A 75 11.67 -14.27 -23.47
C LEU A 75 10.28 -14.90 -23.21
N PHE A 76 9.87 -14.98 -21.94
CA PHE A 76 8.58 -15.48 -21.41
C PHE A 76 8.31 -16.98 -21.55
N PHE A 77 8.97 -17.71 -22.44
CA PHE A 77 9.00 -19.17 -22.50
C PHE A 77 10.19 -19.64 -23.32
N ARG A 78 10.55 -20.91 -23.15
CA ARG A 78 11.65 -21.57 -23.84
C ARG A 78 11.15 -22.79 -24.60
N ALA A 79 11.96 -23.33 -25.48
CA ALA A 79 11.63 -24.55 -26.24
C ALA A 79 11.23 -25.72 -25.32
N LYS A 80 11.85 -25.83 -24.13
CA LYS A 80 11.54 -26.85 -23.11
C LYS A 80 10.13 -26.71 -22.51
N ASP A 81 9.52 -25.52 -22.56
CA ASP A 81 8.20 -25.25 -21.98
C ASP A 81 7.05 -25.62 -22.94
N ILE A 82 7.35 -25.83 -24.24
CA ILE A 82 6.34 -26.12 -25.27
C ILE A 82 5.48 -27.36 -24.97
N PRO A 83 6.00 -28.50 -24.45
CA PRO A 83 5.16 -29.61 -24.06
C PRO A 83 4.08 -29.25 -23.05
N ALA A 84 4.47 -28.56 -21.94
CA ALA A 84 3.51 -28.12 -20.93
C ALA A 84 2.49 -27.10 -21.46
N LEU A 85 2.91 -26.18 -22.34
CA LEU A 85 2.00 -25.25 -23.01
C LEU A 85 1.00 -25.97 -23.94
N LYS A 86 1.38 -27.07 -24.55
CA LYS A 86 0.45 -27.90 -25.37
C LYS A 86 -0.62 -28.57 -24.52
N GLU A 87 -0.23 -29.09 -23.34
CA GLU A 87 -1.19 -29.64 -22.36
C GLU A 87 -2.14 -28.56 -21.87
N LYS A 88 -1.62 -27.40 -21.54
CA LYS A 88 -2.38 -26.24 -21.08
C LYS A 88 -3.41 -25.75 -22.12
N LYS A 89 -3.08 -25.82 -23.42
CA LYS A 89 -4.00 -25.49 -24.51
C LYS A 89 -5.30 -26.28 -24.48
N THR A 90 -5.26 -27.55 -24.05
CA THR A 90 -6.41 -28.46 -23.99
C THR A 90 -7.12 -28.44 -22.63
N ASN A 91 -6.59 -27.65 -21.66
CA ASN A 91 -7.16 -27.56 -20.33
C ASN A 91 -8.51 -26.80 -20.38
N PRO A 92 -9.60 -27.39 -19.84
CA PRO A 92 -10.94 -26.79 -19.88
C PRO A 92 -11.06 -25.46 -19.11
N HIS A 93 -10.10 -25.13 -18.26
CA HIS A 93 -10.05 -23.86 -17.52
C HIS A 93 -9.34 -22.72 -18.28
N MET A 94 -8.77 -22.99 -19.46
CA MET A 94 -8.04 -22.00 -20.29
C MET A 94 -8.59 -21.79 -21.72
N PRO A 95 -9.84 -22.14 -22.05
CA PRO A 95 -10.32 -22.09 -23.42
C PRO A 95 -10.36 -20.67 -23.98
N ASP A 96 -10.71 -19.70 -23.15
CA ASP A 96 -10.83 -18.31 -23.57
C ASP A 96 -9.47 -17.68 -23.87
N CYS A 97 -8.43 -18.01 -23.13
CA CYS A 97 -7.06 -17.55 -23.41
C CYS A 97 -6.61 -18.03 -24.79
N TRP A 98 -6.74 -19.33 -25.05
CA TRP A 98 -6.35 -19.91 -26.34
C TRP A 98 -7.18 -19.35 -27.51
N LYS A 99 -8.49 -19.23 -27.31
CA LYS A 99 -9.39 -18.64 -28.32
C LYS A 99 -8.98 -17.20 -28.64
N ARG A 100 -8.68 -16.38 -27.67
CA ARG A 100 -8.21 -14.99 -27.89
C ARG A 100 -6.90 -14.94 -28.68
N ILE A 101 -5.94 -15.84 -28.39
CA ILE A 101 -4.69 -15.91 -29.16
C ILE A 101 -5.02 -16.25 -30.64
N VAL A 102 -5.90 -17.19 -30.89
CA VAL A 102 -6.30 -17.57 -32.25
C VAL A 102 -7.03 -16.44 -32.95
N ASP A 103 -7.99 -15.81 -32.29
CA ASP A 103 -8.77 -14.68 -32.83
C ASP A 103 -7.86 -13.48 -33.14
N ASN A 104 -6.93 -13.15 -32.26
CA ASN A 104 -5.95 -12.09 -32.49
C ASN A 104 -4.99 -12.40 -33.62
N ALA A 105 -4.51 -13.65 -33.75
CA ALA A 105 -3.68 -14.06 -34.88
C ALA A 105 -4.40 -14.01 -36.22
N ALA A 106 -5.71 -14.25 -36.21
CA ALA A 106 -6.57 -14.22 -37.40
C ALA A 106 -7.03 -12.82 -37.81
N LEU A 107 -6.81 -11.79 -36.96
CA LEU A 107 -7.21 -10.42 -37.24
C LEU A 107 -6.61 -9.94 -38.58
N GLN A 108 -7.45 -9.44 -39.49
CA GLN A 108 -6.99 -8.91 -40.76
C GLN A 108 -6.32 -7.54 -40.56
N THR A 109 -5.00 -7.53 -40.55
CA THR A 109 -4.19 -6.28 -40.43
C THR A 109 -2.82 -6.50 -41.10
N ASP A 110 -2.34 -5.46 -41.76
CA ASP A 110 -0.95 -5.36 -42.28
C ASP A 110 -0.02 -4.60 -41.28
N GLY A 111 -0.55 -4.25 -40.13
CA GLY A 111 0.18 -3.54 -39.08
C GLY A 111 0.26 -2.02 -39.26
N LYS A 112 -0.21 -1.46 -40.35
CA LYS A 112 -0.16 -0.01 -40.57
C LYS A 112 -1.11 0.72 -39.64
N LEU A 113 -0.61 1.75 -38.97
CA LEU A 113 -1.43 2.71 -38.27
C LEU A 113 -2.11 3.66 -39.25
N GLN A 114 -3.34 4.07 -38.97
CA GLN A 114 -4.07 5.02 -39.80
C GLN A 114 -3.33 6.36 -39.85
N GLN A 115 -3.16 6.88 -41.06
CA GLN A 115 -2.52 8.16 -41.28
C GLN A 115 -3.61 9.19 -41.65
N ASP A 116 -4.42 9.55 -40.64
CA ASP A 116 -5.50 10.53 -40.76
C ASP A 116 -5.06 11.98 -40.35
N GLY A 117 -3.76 12.20 -40.30
CA GLY A 117 -3.16 13.44 -39.79
C GLY A 117 -3.09 13.53 -38.27
N LYS A 118 -3.56 12.52 -37.57
CA LYS A 118 -3.44 12.43 -36.12
C LYS A 118 -2.19 11.65 -35.72
N LYS A 119 -1.68 11.93 -34.54
CA LYS A 119 -0.58 11.16 -33.95
C LYS A 119 -1.14 9.85 -33.37
N HIS A 120 -0.50 8.73 -33.68
CA HIS A 120 -0.89 7.41 -33.21
C HIS A 120 0.25 6.76 -32.45
N ASN A 121 0.17 6.76 -31.13
CA ASN A 121 1.23 6.20 -30.28
C ASN A 121 1.15 4.68 -30.17
N MET A 122 -0.07 4.17 -30.09
CA MET A 122 -0.30 2.76 -29.82
C MET A 122 -1.68 2.32 -30.34
N ASN A 123 -1.73 1.10 -30.89
CA ASN A 123 -2.96 0.40 -31.21
C ASN A 123 -2.91 -1.03 -30.68
N ASN A 124 -3.58 -1.29 -29.58
CA ASN A 124 -3.56 -2.58 -28.89
C ASN A 124 -4.00 -3.74 -29.79
N LYS A 125 -5.03 -3.56 -30.64
CA LYS A 125 -5.52 -4.63 -31.51
C LYS A 125 -4.46 -5.08 -32.53
N ILE A 126 -3.72 -4.13 -33.10
CA ILE A 126 -2.63 -4.44 -34.03
C ILE A 126 -1.47 -5.10 -33.29
N ILE A 127 -1.10 -4.57 -32.13
CA ILE A 127 -0.05 -5.13 -31.25
C ILE A 127 -0.40 -6.58 -30.86
N ASP A 128 -1.60 -6.81 -30.38
CA ASP A 128 -2.06 -8.14 -29.96
C ASP A 128 -2.06 -9.13 -31.14
N ALA A 129 -2.41 -8.68 -32.35
CA ALA A 129 -2.33 -9.49 -33.56
C ALA A 129 -0.88 -9.85 -33.94
N ILE A 130 0.04 -8.89 -33.84
CA ILE A 130 1.47 -9.10 -34.12
C ILE A 130 2.04 -10.14 -33.14
N GLU A 131 1.81 -9.96 -31.85
CA GLU A 131 2.30 -10.84 -30.79
C GLU A 131 1.69 -12.25 -30.85
N ALA A 132 0.39 -12.36 -31.12
CA ALA A 132 -0.29 -13.64 -31.31
C ALA A 132 0.27 -14.41 -32.52
N ARG A 133 0.54 -13.73 -33.62
CA ARG A 133 1.17 -14.36 -34.81
C ARG A 133 2.60 -14.81 -34.54
N ALA A 134 3.40 -13.99 -33.86
CA ALA A 134 4.75 -14.36 -33.43
C ALA A 134 4.72 -15.59 -32.50
N PHE A 135 3.77 -15.62 -31.56
CA PHE A 135 3.57 -16.78 -30.69
C PHE A 135 3.17 -18.03 -31.47
N MET A 136 2.25 -17.95 -32.45
CA MET A 136 1.88 -19.09 -33.30
C MET A 136 3.08 -19.65 -34.05
N TYR A 137 4.01 -18.81 -34.48
CA TYR A 137 5.26 -19.30 -35.08
C TYR A 137 6.15 -19.98 -34.02
N ALA A 138 6.47 -19.35 -32.94
CA ALA A 138 7.37 -19.90 -31.92
C ALA A 138 6.81 -21.20 -31.31
N PHE A 139 5.52 -21.24 -31.03
CA PHE A 139 4.83 -22.37 -30.38
C PHE A 139 4.48 -23.50 -31.29
N GLN A 140 4.01 -23.23 -32.55
CA GLN A 140 3.52 -24.23 -33.48
C GLN A 140 4.33 -24.33 -34.76
N LYS A 141 5.40 -23.56 -34.93
CA LYS A 141 6.21 -23.44 -36.15
C LYS A 141 5.38 -23.04 -37.39
N ASN A 142 4.35 -22.20 -37.20
CA ASN A 142 3.55 -21.66 -38.27
C ASN A 142 4.34 -20.54 -39.02
N LEU A 143 5.03 -20.94 -40.09
CA LEU A 143 5.88 -20.05 -40.87
C LEU A 143 5.13 -18.84 -41.47
N LYS A 144 3.86 -19.04 -41.88
CA LYS A 144 3.04 -17.95 -42.41
C LYS A 144 2.80 -16.90 -41.35
N ALA A 145 2.35 -17.32 -40.15
CA ALA A 145 2.08 -16.42 -39.05
C ALA A 145 3.34 -15.64 -38.62
N GLY A 146 4.52 -16.31 -38.57
CA GLY A 146 5.76 -15.63 -38.21
C GLY A 146 6.19 -14.56 -39.21
N LYS A 147 6.06 -14.81 -40.52
CA LYS A 147 6.32 -13.81 -41.56
C LYS A 147 5.36 -12.65 -41.48
N GLU A 148 4.06 -12.91 -41.34
CA GLU A 148 3.03 -11.89 -41.18
C GLU A 148 3.24 -11.06 -39.91
N ALA A 149 3.71 -11.65 -38.80
CA ALA A 149 4.04 -10.91 -37.57
C ALA A 149 5.16 -9.90 -37.81
N PHE A 150 6.24 -10.35 -38.44
CA PHE A 150 7.38 -9.50 -38.72
C PHE A 150 7.06 -8.37 -39.74
N GLU A 151 6.36 -8.70 -40.84
CA GLU A 151 5.91 -7.70 -41.82
C GLU A 151 4.98 -6.65 -41.21
N ALA A 152 4.03 -7.10 -40.39
CA ALA A 152 3.13 -6.19 -39.68
C ALA A 152 3.88 -5.29 -38.68
N LEU A 153 4.87 -5.84 -37.97
CA LEU A 153 5.69 -5.05 -37.06
C LEU A 153 6.52 -3.98 -37.83
N GLN A 154 7.10 -4.33 -38.96
CA GLN A 154 7.81 -3.36 -39.79
C GLN A 154 6.91 -2.21 -40.26
N ASN A 155 5.70 -2.55 -40.71
CA ASN A 155 4.70 -1.56 -41.12
C ASN A 155 4.25 -0.68 -39.94
N TYR A 156 4.07 -1.29 -38.75
CA TYR A 156 3.75 -0.57 -37.53
C TYR A 156 4.83 0.47 -37.19
N ASN A 157 6.10 0.03 -37.15
CA ASN A 157 7.23 0.89 -36.83
C ASN A 157 7.40 2.04 -37.87
N LYS A 158 7.16 1.77 -39.18
CA LYS A 158 7.22 2.79 -40.24
C LYS A 158 6.10 3.82 -40.16
N THR A 159 4.95 3.45 -39.63
CA THR A 159 3.77 4.32 -39.54
C THR A 159 3.54 4.91 -38.15
N LEU A 160 4.39 4.59 -37.17
CA LEU A 160 4.33 5.09 -35.81
C LEU A 160 4.63 6.59 -35.74
N LEU A 161 3.68 7.35 -35.23
CA LEU A 161 3.81 8.81 -34.98
C LEU A 161 3.51 9.06 -33.51
N ILE A 162 4.54 9.33 -32.71
CA ILE A 162 4.39 9.48 -31.26
C ILE A 162 3.86 10.88 -30.91
N ASP A 163 2.84 10.92 -30.10
CA ASP A 163 2.30 12.13 -29.49
C ASP A 163 2.97 12.41 -28.15
N TYR A 164 4.01 13.22 -28.16
CA TYR A 164 4.74 13.61 -26.96
C TYR A 164 3.98 14.54 -26.03
N GLU A 165 2.83 15.08 -26.44
CA GLU A 165 1.98 15.91 -25.59
C GLU A 165 1.01 15.06 -24.75
N LYS A 166 0.87 13.77 -25.09
CA LYS A 166 0.07 12.83 -24.31
C LYS A 166 0.73 12.58 -22.96
N ALA A 167 -0.07 12.69 -21.88
CA ALA A 167 0.40 12.30 -20.56
C ALA A 167 0.82 10.81 -20.55
N ASP A 168 1.90 10.50 -19.86
CA ASP A 168 2.44 9.13 -19.73
C ASP A 168 2.75 8.44 -21.07
N VAL A 169 3.11 9.20 -22.12
CA VAL A 169 3.45 8.65 -23.45
C VAL A 169 4.55 7.58 -23.38
N CYS A 170 5.41 7.65 -22.39
CA CYS A 170 6.46 6.64 -22.14
C CYS A 170 5.90 5.21 -21.99
N ARG A 171 4.67 5.05 -21.51
CA ARG A 171 4.00 3.75 -21.42
C ARG A 171 3.63 3.18 -22.79
N ASP A 172 3.19 4.03 -23.72
CA ASP A 172 2.91 3.64 -25.09
C ASP A 172 4.23 3.26 -25.81
N ILE A 173 5.26 4.08 -25.68
CA ILE A 173 6.60 3.85 -26.26
C ILE A 173 7.17 2.53 -25.73
N GLY A 174 7.12 2.30 -24.41
CA GLY A 174 7.59 1.07 -23.78
C GLY A 174 6.84 -0.17 -24.27
N ARG A 175 5.52 -0.08 -24.50
CA ARG A 175 4.71 -1.17 -25.03
C ARG A 175 5.13 -1.55 -26.46
N VAL A 176 5.51 -0.57 -27.27
CA VAL A 176 6.04 -0.83 -28.63
C VAL A 176 7.42 -1.48 -28.54
N ILE A 177 8.29 -1.05 -27.62
CA ILE A 177 9.59 -1.71 -27.38
C ILE A 177 9.38 -3.19 -27.04
N LEU A 178 8.47 -3.49 -26.12
CA LEU A 178 8.14 -4.87 -25.74
C LEU A 178 7.69 -5.71 -26.94
N THR A 179 6.81 -5.19 -27.78
CA THR A 179 6.34 -5.91 -28.99
C THR A 179 7.50 -6.19 -29.96
N ASN A 180 8.39 -5.22 -30.15
CA ASN A 180 9.60 -5.42 -30.96
C ASN A 180 10.49 -6.52 -30.36
N ALA A 181 10.69 -6.54 -29.05
CA ALA A 181 11.47 -7.55 -28.34
C ALA A 181 10.85 -8.96 -28.48
N ILE A 182 9.53 -9.06 -28.35
CA ILE A 182 8.78 -10.33 -28.53
C ILE A 182 8.96 -10.87 -29.95
N VAL A 183 8.75 -10.06 -30.98
CA VAL A 183 8.89 -10.51 -32.37
C VAL A 183 10.34 -10.85 -32.68
N TYR A 184 11.30 -10.05 -32.20
CA TYR A 184 12.72 -10.33 -32.36
C TYR A 184 13.07 -11.72 -31.80
N ASP A 185 12.69 -12.00 -30.56
CA ASP A 185 13.01 -13.25 -29.88
C ASP A 185 12.24 -14.47 -30.45
N TRP A 186 10.93 -14.32 -30.63
CA TRP A 186 10.09 -15.44 -31.02
C TRP A 186 10.16 -15.80 -32.51
N CYS A 187 10.52 -14.82 -33.35
CA CYS A 187 10.74 -15.03 -34.79
C CYS A 187 12.23 -15.01 -35.18
N PHE A 188 13.14 -15.21 -34.23
CA PHE A 188 14.60 -15.04 -34.40
C PHE A 188 15.15 -15.72 -35.63
N ASP A 189 14.74 -16.98 -35.93
CA ASP A 189 15.20 -17.76 -37.05
C ASP A 189 14.67 -17.27 -38.42
N LEU A 190 13.59 -16.46 -38.45
CA LEU A 190 13.00 -15.91 -39.65
C LEU A 190 13.56 -14.54 -40.03
N ILE A 191 14.27 -13.88 -39.11
CA ILE A 191 14.74 -12.52 -39.27
C ILE A 191 16.21 -12.54 -39.71
N SER A 192 16.53 -11.90 -40.82
CA SER A 192 17.90 -11.77 -41.32
C SER A 192 18.74 -10.86 -40.39
N ASN A 193 20.06 -10.98 -40.43
CA ASN A 193 20.96 -10.16 -39.64
C ASN A 193 20.79 -8.64 -39.88
N LEU A 194 20.43 -8.24 -41.09
CA LEU A 194 20.11 -6.82 -41.38
C LEU A 194 18.84 -6.38 -40.66
N GLN A 195 17.79 -7.17 -40.73
CA GLN A 195 16.52 -6.88 -40.08
C GLN A 195 16.64 -6.92 -38.56
N LYS A 196 17.47 -7.79 -37.99
CA LYS A 196 17.81 -7.79 -36.54
C LYS A 196 18.42 -6.46 -36.13
N LYS A 197 19.41 -5.95 -36.87
CA LYS A 197 20.01 -4.63 -36.63
C LYS A 197 19.00 -3.50 -36.71
N GLU A 198 18.08 -3.54 -37.67
CA GLU A 198 17.02 -2.53 -37.83
C GLU A 198 16.09 -2.53 -36.61
N LEU A 199 15.67 -3.71 -36.11
CA LEU A 199 14.82 -3.80 -34.92
C LEU A 199 15.54 -3.33 -33.66
N ILE A 200 16.83 -3.68 -33.47
CA ILE A 200 17.62 -3.20 -32.34
C ILE A 200 17.74 -1.66 -32.40
N CYS A 201 18.06 -1.09 -33.56
CA CYS A 201 18.10 0.35 -33.72
C CYS A 201 16.77 1.04 -33.40
N GLN A 202 15.67 0.44 -33.83
CA GLN A 202 14.32 0.93 -33.51
C GLN A 202 14.05 0.93 -32.00
N MET A 203 14.36 -0.18 -31.30
CA MET A 203 14.17 -0.26 -29.84
C MET A 203 15.07 0.72 -29.09
N GLU A 204 16.34 0.91 -29.50
CA GLU A 204 17.23 1.91 -28.93
C GLU A 204 16.71 3.35 -29.14
N ASN A 205 16.18 3.65 -30.32
CA ASN A 205 15.63 4.97 -30.61
C ASN A 205 14.37 5.27 -29.81
N LEU A 206 13.52 4.28 -29.60
CA LEU A 206 12.37 4.37 -28.72
C LEU A 206 12.81 4.48 -27.23
N GLY A 207 13.81 3.72 -26.83
CA GLY A 207 14.37 3.74 -25.48
C GLY A 207 14.90 5.11 -25.06
N LYS A 208 15.52 5.86 -26.00
CA LYS A 208 16.00 7.24 -25.75
C LYS A 208 14.90 8.22 -25.39
N GLN A 209 13.65 7.86 -25.65
CA GLN A 209 12.46 8.69 -25.43
C GLN A 209 11.70 8.32 -24.16
N LEU A 210 12.16 7.29 -23.46
CA LEU A 210 11.62 6.92 -22.16
C LEU A 210 12.05 7.91 -21.07
N GLU A 211 11.26 8.00 -20.01
CA GLU A 211 11.59 8.84 -18.83
C GLU A 211 12.89 8.40 -18.15
N ILE A 212 13.20 7.10 -18.20
CA ILE A 212 14.44 6.54 -17.68
C ILE A 212 15.71 6.98 -18.42
N LYS A 213 15.58 7.74 -19.52
CA LYS A 213 16.67 8.35 -20.30
C LYS A 213 17.75 7.35 -20.72
N TRP A 214 17.39 6.36 -21.50
CA TRP A 214 18.31 5.41 -22.10
C TRP A 214 19.27 6.11 -23.13
N PRO A 215 20.58 5.73 -23.30
CA PRO A 215 21.28 4.59 -22.68
C PRO A 215 21.96 4.89 -21.35
N LYS A 216 22.06 6.14 -20.97
CA LYS A 216 22.53 6.52 -19.63
C LYS A 216 21.29 6.60 -18.73
N LEU A 217 20.88 5.49 -18.19
CA LEU A 217 19.79 5.48 -17.23
C LEU A 217 20.01 6.56 -16.18
N ALA A 218 19.16 7.57 -16.13
CA ALA A 218 19.11 8.45 -14.99
C ALA A 218 18.69 7.62 -13.77
N GLN A 219 19.30 7.90 -12.61
CA GLN A 219 18.81 7.35 -11.36
C GLN A 219 17.41 7.90 -11.12
N GLY A 220 16.41 7.05 -11.25
CA GLY A 220 15.02 7.37 -10.96
C GLY A 220 14.63 6.80 -9.63
N SER A 221 13.48 7.24 -9.12
CA SER A 221 12.93 6.74 -7.86
C SER A 221 12.71 5.23 -7.89
N ILE A 222 13.03 4.55 -6.79
CA ILE A 222 12.70 3.13 -6.59
C ILE A 222 11.22 2.90 -6.26
N VAL A 223 10.49 3.96 -5.99
CA VAL A 223 9.06 3.99 -5.70
C VAL A 223 8.27 4.71 -6.80
N GLY A 224 8.92 5.19 -7.84
CA GLY A 224 8.43 6.22 -8.72
C GLY A 224 7.71 5.76 -9.96
N HIS A 225 7.11 6.75 -10.52
CA HIS A 225 6.36 6.80 -11.74
C HIS A 225 7.22 6.38 -12.96
N GLY A 226 6.66 5.51 -13.76
CA GLY A 226 7.25 5.14 -15.05
C GLY A 226 8.44 4.19 -14.99
N THR A 227 9.29 4.27 -13.96
CA THR A 227 10.50 3.46 -13.85
C THR A 227 10.18 1.96 -13.83
N GLU A 228 9.14 1.57 -13.12
CA GLU A 228 8.76 0.16 -12.98
C GLU A 228 8.40 -0.47 -14.32
N ALA A 229 7.43 0.05 -15.06
CA ALA A 229 7.03 -0.51 -16.35
C ALA A 229 8.15 -0.41 -17.39
N GLN A 230 8.79 0.75 -17.51
CA GLN A 230 9.81 1.02 -18.52
C GLN A 230 11.06 0.17 -18.30
N LEU A 231 11.49 0.00 -17.06
CA LEU A 231 12.64 -0.82 -16.72
C LEU A 231 12.27 -2.30 -16.67
N ALA A 232 11.25 -2.66 -15.87
CA ALA A 232 10.92 -4.04 -15.55
C ALA A 232 10.32 -4.81 -16.74
N ARG A 233 9.36 -4.22 -17.43
CA ARG A 233 8.71 -4.85 -18.57
C ARG A 233 9.47 -4.57 -19.86
N ASP A 234 9.77 -3.29 -20.18
CA ASP A 234 10.13 -2.89 -21.52
C ASP A 234 11.63 -3.08 -21.77
N MET A 235 12.51 -2.43 -21.00
CA MET A 235 13.96 -2.48 -21.26
C MET A 235 14.60 -3.81 -20.83
N LEU A 236 14.10 -4.46 -19.78
CA LEU A 236 14.57 -5.80 -19.41
C LEU A 236 14.20 -6.81 -20.49
N SER A 237 12.97 -6.80 -21.01
CA SER A 237 12.56 -7.69 -22.12
C SER A 237 13.37 -7.42 -23.39
N CYS A 238 13.61 -6.16 -23.73
CA CYS A 238 14.50 -5.78 -24.84
C CYS A 238 15.90 -6.35 -24.62
N GLY A 239 16.49 -6.12 -23.45
CA GLY A 239 17.85 -6.60 -23.14
C GLY A 239 17.99 -8.11 -23.19
N VAL A 240 16.98 -8.85 -22.68
CA VAL A 240 16.95 -10.32 -22.77
C VAL A 240 16.85 -10.76 -24.22
N ALA A 241 15.96 -10.17 -25.01
CA ALA A 241 15.74 -10.56 -26.41
C ALA A 241 16.99 -10.38 -27.28
N VAL A 242 17.71 -9.27 -27.13
CA VAL A 242 18.85 -8.89 -27.99
C VAL A 242 20.23 -9.10 -27.37
N TYR A 243 20.31 -9.90 -26.29
CA TYR A 243 21.53 -10.05 -25.49
C TYR A 243 22.78 -10.43 -26.30
N ASP A 244 22.64 -11.25 -27.32
CA ASP A 244 23.79 -11.73 -28.10
C ASP A 244 24.42 -10.62 -28.95
N GLU A 245 23.63 -9.67 -29.43
CA GLU A 245 24.07 -8.55 -30.27
C GLU A 245 24.32 -7.27 -29.46
N LYS A 246 23.60 -7.07 -28.33
CA LYS A 246 23.62 -5.84 -27.54
C LYS A 246 23.54 -6.15 -26.03
N PRO A 247 24.52 -6.83 -25.45
CA PRO A 247 24.52 -7.21 -24.02
C PRO A 247 24.44 -6.02 -23.07
N GLU A 248 24.90 -4.84 -23.48
CA GLU A 248 24.86 -3.64 -22.67
C GLU A 248 23.43 -3.21 -22.30
N ILE A 249 22.41 -3.49 -23.13
CA ILE A 249 21.01 -3.19 -22.82
C ILE A 249 20.56 -4.02 -21.62
N TYR A 250 20.83 -5.32 -21.66
CA TYR A 250 20.53 -6.22 -20.53
C TYR A 250 21.31 -5.84 -19.29
N ASN A 251 22.61 -5.63 -19.42
CA ASN A 251 23.50 -5.35 -18.29
C ASN A 251 23.07 -4.08 -17.52
N LEU A 252 22.67 -3.01 -18.23
CA LEU A 252 22.16 -1.80 -17.61
C LEU A 252 20.81 -2.03 -16.93
N ALA A 253 19.85 -2.67 -17.60
CA ALA A 253 18.53 -2.93 -17.04
C ALA A 253 18.61 -3.88 -15.83
N ALA A 254 19.28 -5.01 -15.99
CA ALA A 254 19.48 -5.99 -14.92
C ALA A 254 20.32 -5.42 -13.77
N GLY A 255 21.39 -4.69 -14.08
CA GLY A 255 22.21 -4.03 -13.06
C GLY A 255 21.38 -3.13 -12.16
N ARG A 256 20.48 -2.35 -12.75
CA ARG A 256 19.59 -1.47 -11.98
C ARG A 256 18.53 -2.24 -11.17
N ILE A 257 17.96 -3.30 -11.76
CA ILE A 257 17.02 -4.17 -11.04
C ILE A 257 17.70 -4.78 -9.80
N PHE A 258 18.87 -5.34 -9.95
CA PHE A 258 19.60 -5.99 -8.85
C PHE A 258 20.14 -5.01 -7.81
N ALA A 259 20.59 -3.84 -8.24
CA ALA A 259 21.17 -2.83 -7.35
C ALA A 259 20.12 -2.03 -6.57
N GLU A 260 18.99 -1.70 -7.20
CA GLU A 260 18.02 -0.73 -6.66
C GLU A 260 16.67 -1.37 -6.34
N PHE A 261 16.08 -2.07 -7.31
CA PHE A 261 14.71 -2.58 -7.15
C PHE A 261 14.63 -3.80 -6.24
N LEU A 262 15.52 -4.75 -6.40
CA LEU A 262 15.50 -5.99 -5.63
C LEU A 262 15.61 -5.74 -4.11
N PRO A 263 16.56 -4.93 -3.61
CA PRO A 263 16.60 -4.58 -2.21
C PRO A 263 15.34 -3.86 -1.73
N ALA A 264 14.84 -2.89 -2.50
CA ALA A 264 13.65 -2.13 -2.14
C ALA A 264 12.38 -3.01 -2.09
N ARG A 265 12.21 -3.89 -3.09
CA ARG A 265 11.07 -4.80 -3.12
C ARG A 265 11.11 -5.83 -1.99
N LYS A 266 12.27 -6.38 -1.66
CA LYS A 266 12.41 -7.25 -0.49
C LYS A 266 12.04 -6.54 0.81
N PHE A 267 12.40 -5.28 0.96
CA PHE A 267 12.00 -4.44 2.09
C PHE A 267 10.48 -4.26 2.16
N PHE A 268 9.81 -3.95 1.06
CA PHE A 268 8.36 -3.78 1.02
C PHE A 268 7.61 -5.11 1.19
N TYR A 269 8.07 -6.16 0.52
CA TYR A 269 7.37 -7.46 0.50
C TYR A 269 7.44 -8.20 1.83
N ALA A 270 8.44 -7.93 2.68
CA ALA A 270 8.48 -8.41 4.05
C ALA A 270 7.21 -8.01 4.84
N ALA A 271 6.61 -6.88 4.49
CA ALA A 271 5.32 -6.44 5.03
C ALA A 271 4.09 -6.96 4.24
N SER A 272 4.25 -7.83 3.26
CA SER A 272 3.17 -8.19 2.32
C SER A 272 2.54 -6.94 1.69
N TYR A 273 3.36 -6.00 1.23
CA TYR A 273 2.94 -4.65 0.90
C TYR A 273 3.59 -4.14 -0.39
N HIS A 274 2.80 -3.45 -1.23
CA HIS A 274 3.31 -2.58 -2.27
C HIS A 274 3.13 -1.12 -1.81
N HIS A 275 4.20 -0.35 -1.83
CA HIS A 275 4.31 0.97 -1.19
C HIS A 275 3.34 2.05 -1.71
N GLN A 276 2.62 1.82 -2.80
CA GLN A 276 1.75 2.82 -3.43
C GLN A 276 0.25 2.55 -3.22
N GLY A 277 -0.10 1.85 -2.13
CA GLY A 277 -1.47 1.72 -1.65
C GLY A 277 -2.41 0.90 -2.53
N SER A 278 -3.69 1.25 -2.51
CA SER A 278 -4.76 0.45 -3.08
C SER A 278 -4.88 0.59 -4.61
N SER A 279 -4.71 1.77 -5.15
CA SER A 279 -4.87 2.03 -6.59
C SER A 279 -3.58 1.79 -7.36
N TYR A 280 -2.59 2.63 -7.15
CA TYR A 280 -1.30 2.54 -7.86
C TYR A 280 -0.51 1.30 -7.50
N GLY A 281 -0.56 0.87 -6.23
CA GLY A 281 0.14 -0.33 -5.77
C GLY A 281 -0.39 -1.58 -6.45
N SER A 282 -1.70 -1.78 -6.47
CA SER A 282 -2.35 -2.90 -7.16
C SER A 282 -2.00 -2.94 -8.66
N TYR A 283 -2.07 -1.79 -9.33
CA TYR A 283 -1.75 -1.68 -10.75
C TYR A 283 -0.27 -1.95 -11.04
N ARG A 284 0.66 -1.43 -10.22
CA ARG A 284 2.10 -1.51 -10.46
C ARG A 284 2.74 -2.82 -10.03
N PHE A 285 2.14 -3.53 -9.09
CA PHE A 285 2.60 -4.84 -8.66
C PHE A 285 2.75 -5.85 -9.82
N GLN A 286 1.92 -5.74 -10.86
CA GLN A 286 2.06 -6.59 -12.05
C GLN A 286 3.44 -6.44 -12.71
N TRP A 287 4.06 -5.27 -12.69
CA TRP A 287 5.36 -5.05 -13.32
C TRP A 287 6.49 -5.77 -12.58
N ASP A 288 6.39 -5.86 -11.26
CA ASP A 288 7.31 -6.67 -10.47
C ASP A 288 7.15 -8.17 -10.78
N LEU A 289 5.92 -8.64 -11.02
CA LEU A 289 5.67 -10.01 -11.48
C LEU A 289 6.28 -10.28 -12.87
N TRP A 290 6.34 -9.29 -13.77
CA TRP A 290 7.03 -9.44 -15.05
C TRP A 290 8.51 -9.75 -14.87
N ILE A 291 9.19 -9.06 -13.97
CA ILE A 291 10.59 -9.37 -13.63
C ILE A 291 10.70 -10.83 -13.16
N THR A 292 9.80 -11.24 -12.25
CA THR A 292 9.77 -12.61 -11.72
C THR A 292 9.60 -13.63 -12.85
N MET A 293 8.64 -13.42 -13.76
CA MET A 293 8.41 -14.34 -14.88
C MET A 293 9.60 -14.41 -15.84
N ILE A 294 10.25 -13.29 -16.14
CA ILE A 294 11.43 -13.25 -17.01
C ILE A 294 12.57 -14.08 -16.39
N TYR A 295 12.90 -13.82 -15.12
CA TYR A 295 14.00 -14.53 -14.47
C TYR A 295 13.69 -15.99 -14.19
N ASP A 296 12.44 -16.36 -13.90
CA ASP A 296 12.00 -17.75 -13.81
C ASP A 296 12.29 -18.51 -15.10
N LYS A 297 11.92 -17.94 -16.26
CA LYS A 297 12.18 -18.57 -17.57
C LYS A 297 13.67 -18.63 -17.90
N MET A 298 14.47 -17.73 -17.34
CA MET A 298 15.94 -17.80 -17.42
C MET A 298 16.54 -18.88 -16.50
N GLY A 299 15.76 -19.46 -15.58
CA GLY A 299 16.20 -20.49 -14.63
C GLY A 299 16.52 -19.95 -13.24
N TYR A 300 16.05 -18.76 -12.90
CA TYR A 300 16.25 -18.09 -11.61
C TYR A 300 14.91 -17.75 -10.97
N PRO A 301 14.22 -18.76 -10.39
CA PRO A 301 12.90 -18.57 -9.80
C PRO A 301 12.95 -17.72 -8.52
N GLU A 302 11.79 -17.17 -8.16
CA GLU A 302 11.56 -16.44 -6.90
C GLU A 302 12.59 -15.33 -6.62
N ILE A 303 12.97 -14.55 -7.63
CA ILE A 303 14.03 -13.55 -7.52
C ILE A 303 13.81 -12.52 -6.40
N PHE A 304 12.56 -12.14 -6.14
CA PHE A 304 12.18 -11.27 -5.01
C PHE A 304 11.92 -12.05 -3.70
N GLY A 305 12.01 -13.39 -3.73
CA GLY A 305 11.64 -14.26 -2.62
C GLY A 305 10.13 -14.53 -2.54
N LYS A 306 9.77 -15.44 -1.61
CA LYS A 306 8.38 -15.90 -1.43
C LYS A 306 7.43 -14.83 -0.89
N ASP A 307 7.97 -13.78 -0.27
CA ASP A 307 7.16 -12.71 0.28
C ASP A 307 6.43 -11.89 -0.79
N GLN A 308 6.93 -11.89 -2.03
CA GLN A 308 6.22 -11.30 -3.16
C GLN A 308 4.82 -11.92 -3.35
N GLY A 309 4.69 -13.23 -3.19
CA GLY A 309 3.40 -13.93 -3.29
C GLY A 309 2.39 -13.53 -2.21
N LYS A 310 2.84 -12.91 -1.12
CA LYS A 310 1.99 -12.46 -0.03
C LYS A 310 1.43 -11.04 -0.22
N VAL A 311 1.96 -10.29 -1.19
CA VAL A 311 1.54 -8.89 -1.45
C VAL A 311 0.03 -8.76 -1.71
N PRO A 312 -0.63 -9.64 -2.49
CA PRO A 312 -2.07 -9.56 -2.72
C PRO A 312 -2.92 -9.59 -1.46
N TYR A 313 -2.42 -10.17 -0.37
CA TYR A 313 -3.15 -10.22 0.90
C TYR A 313 -3.44 -8.82 1.47
N ARG A 314 -2.59 -7.82 1.18
CA ARG A 314 -2.86 -6.44 1.59
C ARG A 314 -4.23 -5.97 1.05
N TRP A 315 -4.50 -6.21 -0.22
CA TRP A 315 -5.76 -5.81 -0.86
C TRP A 315 -6.91 -6.73 -0.50
N ILE A 316 -6.68 -8.06 -0.39
CA ILE A 316 -7.71 -9.02 0.06
C ILE A 316 -8.26 -8.63 1.43
N TYR A 317 -7.39 -8.26 2.38
CA TYR A 317 -7.83 -7.85 3.72
C TYR A 317 -8.43 -6.43 3.76
N SER A 318 -8.05 -5.55 2.84
CA SER A 318 -8.63 -4.22 2.65
C SER A 318 -9.97 -4.22 1.94
N ARG A 319 -10.33 -5.31 1.26
CA ARG A 319 -11.58 -5.36 0.51
C ARG A 319 -12.78 -5.26 1.43
N ARG A 320 -13.61 -4.27 1.15
CA ARG A 320 -14.90 -4.04 1.80
C ARG A 320 -15.97 -4.94 1.18
N PRO A 321 -17.06 -5.25 1.91
CA PRO A 321 -18.19 -6.01 1.36
C PRO A 321 -18.85 -5.41 0.11
N ASP A 322 -18.72 -4.11 -0.13
CA ASP A 322 -19.19 -3.44 -1.35
C ASP A 322 -18.25 -3.61 -2.56
N GLY A 323 -17.21 -4.43 -2.42
CA GLY A 323 -16.25 -4.75 -3.48
C GLY A 323 -15.16 -3.70 -3.69
N GLN A 324 -15.18 -2.59 -2.96
CA GLN A 324 -14.13 -1.57 -3.00
C GLN A 324 -13.02 -1.89 -1.99
N PHE A 325 -11.85 -1.28 -2.16
CA PHE A 325 -10.82 -1.29 -1.13
C PHE A 325 -10.98 -0.11 -0.17
N PHE A 326 -10.40 -0.20 1.02
CA PHE A 326 -10.12 0.99 1.79
C PHE A 326 -9.14 1.89 1.04
N ARG A 327 -9.28 3.18 1.24
CA ARG A 327 -8.45 4.20 0.60
C ARG A 327 -7.07 4.23 1.26
N ASP A 328 -6.03 3.97 0.46
CA ASP A 328 -4.64 3.98 0.91
C ASP A 328 -3.78 4.63 -0.19
N GLY A 329 -3.34 5.86 0.06
CA GLY A 329 -2.69 6.71 -0.93
C GLY A 329 -3.65 7.30 -1.97
N ASP A 330 -3.10 7.71 -3.10
CA ASP A 330 -3.89 8.27 -4.21
C ASP A 330 -4.80 7.20 -4.80
N ASP A 331 -6.09 7.45 -4.72
CA ASP A 331 -7.11 6.51 -5.15
C ASP A 331 -8.13 7.15 -6.10
N PHE A 332 -8.00 6.84 -7.39
CA PHE A 332 -8.93 7.28 -8.43
C PHE A 332 -9.96 6.20 -8.80
N ASN A 333 -9.87 5.02 -8.24
CA ASN A 333 -10.68 3.86 -8.63
C ASN A 333 -12.15 4.06 -8.32
N GLU A 334 -12.44 4.72 -7.21
CA GLU A 334 -13.80 5.05 -6.80
C GLU A 334 -14.55 5.90 -7.84
N LEU A 335 -13.81 6.65 -8.67
CA LEU A 335 -14.40 7.45 -9.75
C LEU A 335 -14.63 6.65 -11.04
N TYR A 336 -13.81 5.62 -11.27
CA TYR A 336 -13.88 4.82 -12.51
C TYR A 336 -14.68 3.54 -12.36
N ILE A 337 -14.85 3.03 -11.15
CA ILE A 337 -15.58 1.80 -10.89
C ILE A 337 -17.02 2.15 -10.52
N PRO A 338 -17.99 1.77 -11.34
CA PRO A 338 -19.39 1.98 -11.02
C PRO A 338 -19.76 1.28 -9.70
N PHE A 339 -20.67 1.88 -8.96
CA PHE A 339 -21.22 1.28 -7.75
C PHE A 339 -21.66 -0.18 -7.98
N GLY A 340 -21.32 -1.06 -7.04
CA GLY A 340 -21.59 -2.50 -7.14
C GLY A 340 -20.64 -3.29 -8.05
N LYS A 341 -19.60 -2.66 -8.58
CA LYS A 341 -18.50 -3.37 -9.24
C LYS A 341 -17.35 -3.59 -8.26
N THR A 342 -16.70 -4.73 -8.41
CA THR A 342 -15.54 -5.09 -7.58
C THR A 342 -14.28 -4.50 -8.19
N TRP A 343 -13.45 -3.90 -7.35
CA TRP A 343 -12.09 -3.54 -7.72
C TRP A 343 -11.22 -4.78 -7.79
N THR A 344 -10.36 -4.88 -8.81
CA THR A 344 -9.53 -6.06 -9.05
C THR A 344 -8.09 -5.88 -8.57
N ILE A 345 -7.49 -6.96 -8.06
CA ILE A 345 -6.06 -7.02 -7.72
C ILE A 345 -5.29 -7.40 -8.99
N THR A 346 -4.76 -6.40 -9.69
CA THR A 346 -4.02 -6.63 -10.93
C THR A 346 -2.85 -7.59 -10.70
N GLY A 347 -2.78 -8.65 -11.51
CA GLY A 347 -1.75 -9.67 -11.37
C GLY A 347 -2.05 -10.77 -10.34
N ALA A 348 -3.23 -10.80 -9.68
CA ALA A 348 -3.57 -11.84 -8.72
C ALA A 348 -3.53 -13.25 -9.36
N ALA A 349 -4.01 -13.41 -10.58
CA ALA A 349 -3.99 -14.70 -11.27
C ALA A 349 -2.55 -15.21 -11.49
N VAL A 350 -1.64 -14.33 -11.92
CA VAL A 350 -0.22 -14.67 -12.11
C VAL A 350 0.45 -14.96 -10.77
N SER A 351 0.21 -14.13 -9.76
CA SER A 351 0.79 -14.31 -8.42
C SER A 351 0.29 -15.59 -7.75
N GLY A 352 -1.04 -15.82 -7.73
CA GLY A 352 -1.65 -17.01 -7.14
C GLY A 352 -1.17 -18.28 -7.80
N SER A 353 -1.05 -18.27 -9.13
CA SER A 353 -0.53 -19.38 -9.90
C SER A 353 0.96 -19.65 -9.61
N TYR A 354 1.80 -18.63 -9.75
CA TYR A 354 3.25 -18.76 -9.61
C TYR A 354 3.69 -19.23 -8.22
N PHE A 355 3.07 -18.66 -7.17
CA PHE A 355 3.39 -19.01 -5.77
C PHE A 355 2.53 -20.16 -5.24
N ASN A 356 1.69 -20.76 -6.08
CA ASN A 356 0.76 -21.83 -5.70
C ASN A 356 -0.09 -21.45 -4.48
N ASP A 357 -0.62 -20.22 -4.47
CA ASP A 357 -1.42 -19.69 -3.36
C ASP A 357 -2.92 -19.79 -3.67
N PRO A 358 -3.64 -20.73 -3.02
CA PRO A 358 -5.06 -20.97 -3.29
C PRO A 358 -5.97 -19.81 -2.85
N VAL A 359 -5.55 -18.98 -1.89
CA VAL A 359 -6.35 -17.82 -1.45
C VAL A 359 -6.30 -16.72 -2.50
N VAL A 360 -5.09 -16.41 -2.98
CA VAL A 360 -4.90 -15.40 -4.03
C VAL A 360 -5.53 -15.86 -5.34
N MET A 361 -5.45 -17.15 -5.64
CA MET A 361 -6.08 -17.73 -6.85
C MET A 361 -7.62 -17.67 -6.78
N ASN A 362 -8.21 -17.93 -5.60
CA ASN A 362 -9.65 -17.77 -5.40
C ASN A 362 -10.11 -16.34 -5.65
N GLU A 363 -9.34 -15.37 -5.18
CA GLU A 363 -9.62 -13.97 -5.43
C GLU A 363 -9.60 -13.65 -6.93
N ALA A 364 -8.57 -14.10 -7.64
CA ALA A 364 -8.46 -13.91 -9.09
C ALA A 364 -9.62 -14.53 -9.87
N ILE A 365 -10.10 -15.71 -9.45
CA ILE A 365 -11.27 -16.37 -10.03
C ILE A 365 -12.55 -15.57 -9.72
N ALA A 366 -12.75 -15.17 -8.48
CA ALA A 366 -13.91 -14.38 -8.07
C ALA A 366 -14.00 -13.04 -8.81
N GLU A 367 -12.86 -12.42 -9.10
CA GLU A 367 -12.76 -11.20 -9.89
C GLU A 367 -12.78 -11.43 -11.41
N ASN A 368 -12.93 -12.69 -11.86
CA ASN A 368 -12.91 -13.08 -13.28
C ASN A 368 -11.66 -12.57 -14.02
N GLN A 369 -10.48 -12.65 -13.41
CA GLN A 369 -9.25 -12.12 -14.00
C GLN A 369 -8.63 -13.02 -15.06
N ILE A 370 -8.89 -14.33 -15.04
CA ILE A 370 -8.26 -15.29 -15.95
C ILE A 370 -8.85 -15.13 -17.35
N GLY A 371 -7.98 -14.94 -18.35
CA GLY A 371 -8.35 -14.81 -19.75
C GLY A 371 -8.45 -13.36 -20.25
N HIS A 372 -8.33 -12.35 -19.37
CA HIS A 372 -8.37 -10.95 -19.80
C HIS A 372 -7.16 -10.56 -20.66
N ASN A 373 -5.98 -11.07 -20.33
CA ASN A 373 -4.76 -10.86 -21.10
C ASN A 373 -4.35 -12.16 -21.82
N GLY A 374 -5.13 -12.57 -22.79
CA GLY A 374 -5.14 -13.91 -23.41
C GLY A 374 -3.78 -14.57 -23.58
N LEU A 375 -2.80 -13.89 -24.18
CA LEU A 375 -1.46 -14.45 -24.40
C LEU A 375 -0.68 -14.62 -23.10
N PHE A 376 -0.62 -13.58 -22.25
CA PHE A 376 0.20 -13.63 -21.04
C PHE A 376 -0.45 -14.47 -19.93
N ASP A 377 -1.78 -14.48 -19.84
CA ASP A 377 -2.49 -15.42 -18.97
C ASP A 377 -2.24 -16.86 -19.41
N PHE A 378 -2.26 -17.13 -20.72
CA PHE A 378 -1.92 -18.45 -21.24
C PHE A 378 -0.49 -18.87 -20.88
N LEU A 379 0.47 -17.95 -20.93
CA LEU A 379 1.87 -18.23 -20.62
C LEU A 379 2.10 -18.43 -19.11
N PHE A 380 1.50 -17.59 -18.26
CA PHE A 380 1.90 -17.42 -16.86
C PHE A 380 0.94 -18.00 -15.83
N VAL A 381 -0.36 -18.17 -16.17
CA VAL A 381 -1.34 -18.68 -15.22
C VAL A 381 -1.44 -20.19 -15.30
N ASP A 382 -1.28 -20.92 -14.18
CA ASP A 382 -1.62 -22.33 -14.05
C ASP A 382 -3.06 -22.46 -13.52
N PRO A 383 -4.00 -23.01 -14.30
CA PRO A 383 -5.38 -23.15 -13.85
C PRO A 383 -5.59 -24.29 -12.84
N LEU A 384 -4.57 -25.08 -12.54
CA LEU A 384 -4.67 -26.24 -11.67
C LEU A 384 -4.32 -25.95 -10.20
N VAL A 385 -4.05 -24.69 -9.85
CA VAL A 385 -3.84 -24.31 -8.44
C VAL A 385 -5.08 -24.66 -7.63
N PRO A 386 -4.96 -25.47 -6.57
CA PRO A 386 -6.11 -25.87 -5.77
C PRO A 386 -6.83 -24.68 -5.14
N VAL A 387 -8.15 -24.71 -5.18
CA VAL A 387 -8.99 -23.72 -4.50
C VAL A 387 -8.98 -24.01 -3.01
N LYS A 388 -8.75 -23.00 -2.16
CA LYS A 388 -8.79 -23.17 -0.72
C LYS A 388 -10.21 -23.38 -0.23
N THR A 389 -10.43 -24.48 0.48
CA THR A 389 -11.63 -24.70 1.27
C THR A 389 -11.40 -24.24 2.70
N GLY A 390 -12.18 -23.30 3.20
CA GLY A 390 -12.11 -22.79 4.57
C GLY A 390 -11.81 -21.30 4.66
N SER A 391 -12.15 -20.71 5.81
CA SER A 391 -12.01 -19.25 6.05
C SER A 391 -10.57 -18.88 6.39
N SER A 392 -10.11 -17.78 5.84
CA SER A 392 -8.87 -17.13 6.28
C SER A 392 -9.07 -16.48 7.67
N PRO A 393 -8.00 -16.31 8.48
CA PRO A 393 -8.10 -15.57 9.73
C PRO A 393 -8.76 -14.20 9.54
N LEU A 394 -9.54 -13.78 10.54
CA LEU A 394 -10.27 -12.51 10.47
C LEU A 394 -9.38 -11.29 10.74
N THR A 395 -8.17 -11.51 11.23
CA THR A 395 -7.20 -10.44 11.50
C THR A 395 -5.87 -10.78 10.85
N ARG A 396 -5.24 -9.76 10.26
CA ARG A 396 -3.89 -9.85 9.73
C ARG A 396 -3.09 -8.59 10.08
N TYR A 397 -1.92 -8.82 10.65
CA TYR A 397 -0.91 -7.78 10.86
C TYR A 397 0.05 -7.74 9.66
N PHE A 398 0.32 -6.55 9.17
CA PHE A 398 1.30 -6.23 8.15
C PHE A 398 2.42 -5.44 8.82
N PRO A 399 3.62 -6.03 8.98
CA PRO A 399 4.71 -5.39 9.74
C PRO A 399 5.26 -4.13 9.06
N ALA A 400 6.32 -3.56 9.61
CA ALA A 400 7.07 -2.51 8.93
C ALA A 400 7.61 -3.01 7.56
N PRO A 401 7.67 -2.14 6.53
CA PRO A 401 7.52 -0.69 6.57
C PRO A 401 6.07 -0.16 6.64
N LEU A 402 5.04 -1.02 6.54
CA LEU A 402 3.64 -0.58 6.58
C LEU A 402 3.14 -0.33 8.01
N GLY A 403 3.28 -1.30 8.91
CA GLY A 403 2.79 -1.18 10.27
C GLY A 403 1.26 -1.04 10.34
N LEU A 404 0.52 -1.99 9.75
CA LEU A 404 -0.94 -1.95 9.66
C LEU A 404 -1.55 -3.25 10.18
N MET A 405 -2.72 -3.15 10.79
CA MET A 405 -3.55 -4.30 11.15
C MET A 405 -4.94 -4.14 10.52
N ALA A 406 -5.34 -5.12 9.73
CA ALA A 406 -6.70 -5.27 9.23
C ALA A 406 -7.46 -6.27 10.10
N ALA A 407 -8.67 -5.90 10.55
CA ALA A 407 -9.53 -6.73 11.39
C ALA A 407 -10.95 -6.79 10.81
N ARG A 408 -11.57 -7.96 10.89
CA ARG A 408 -12.89 -8.24 10.31
C ARG A 408 -13.73 -9.06 11.28
N THR A 409 -15.05 -9.01 11.12
CA THR A 409 -15.97 -9.93 11.81
C THR A 409 -16.39 -11.12 10.91
N GLY A 410 -16.08 -11.05 9.60
CA GLY A 410 -16.43 -12.08 8.63
C GLY A 410 -15.82 -11.83 7.26
N TRP A 411 -16.15 -12.69 6.30
CA TRP A 411 -15.71 -12.62 4.90
C TRP A 411 -16.88 -12.43 3.93
N GLY A 412 -18.01 -11.91 4.41
CA GLY A 412 -19.13 -11.55 3.52
C GLY A 412 -18.69 -10.47 2.52
N ASN A 413 -19.18 -10.57 1.28
CA ASN A 413 -18.82 -9.75 0.13
C ASN A 413 -20.01 -9.05 -0.54
N GLU A 414 -21.07 -8.84 0.22
CA GLU A 414 -22.27 -8.13 -0.23
C GLU A 414 -22.54 -6.93 0.70
N ILE A 415 -23.12 -5.85 0.17
CA ILE A 415 -23.41 -4.62 0.92
C ILE A 415 -24.29 -4.90 2.14
N SER A 416 -25.23 -5.84 2.02
CA SER A 416 -26.13 -6.27 3.10
C SER A 416 -25.45 -7.13 4.18
N SER A 417 -24.21 -7.56 3.96
CA SER A 417 -23.45 -8.39 4.89
C SER A 417 -23.26 -7.73 6.25
N ASN A 418 -23.38 -8.53 7.32
CA ASN A 418 -23.04 -8.09 8.69
C ASN A 418 -21.53 -8.05 8.96
N THR A 419 -20.71 -8.14 7.90
CA THR A 419 -19.25 -8.05 8.03
C THR A 419 -18.83 -6.62 8.31
N VAL A 420 -18.15 -6.44 9.44
CA VAL A 420 -17.38 -5.24 9.74
C VAL A 420 -15.96 -5.41 9.22
N VAL A 421 -15.39 -4.37 8.64
CA VAL A 421 -13.98 -4.30 8.29
C VAL A 421 -13.39 -3.03 8.90
N ALA A 422 -12.24 -3.15 9.55
CA ALA A 422 -11.48 -2.03 10.07
C ALA A 422 -10.01 -2.13 9.69
N GLU A 423 -9.41 -1.01 9.37
CA GLU A 423 -7.97 -0.85 9.25
C GLU A 423 -7.45 0.08 10.35
N MET A 424 -6.34 -0.33 10.95
CA MET A 424 -5.59 0.40 11.98
C MET A 424 -4.15 0.51 11.49
N LYS A 425 -3.70 1.73 11.19
CA LYS A 425 -2.40 1.99 10.55
C LYS A 425 -1.51 2.81 11.50
N ILE A 426 -0.33 2.34 11.78
CA ILE A 426 0.74 3.17 12.36
C ILE A 426 1.43 3.94 11.23
N GLY A 427 1.77 3.28 10.12
CA GLY A 427 2.47 3.92 9.01
C GLY A 427 3.92 4.17 9.38
N VAL A 428 4.78 3.14 9.31
CA VAL A 428 6.15 3.21 9.80
C VAL A 428 7.06 4.00 8.85
N TYR A 429 6.76 3.98 7.55
CA TYR A 429 7.48 4.74 6.53
C TYR A 429 6.51 5.40 5.56
N ASN A 430 6.92 6.57 5.07
CA ASN A 430 6.29 7.25 3.95
C ASN A 430 7.38 7.61 2.92
N PHE A 431 7.24 7.10 1.70
CA PHE A 431 8.22 7.24 0.63
C PHE A 431 7.85 8.34 -0.37
N ALA A 432 6.95 9.23 0.02
CA ALA A 432 6.38 10.26 -0.87
C ALA A 432 5.59 9.67 -2.08
N ASN A 433 5.62 10.31 -3.23
CA ASN A 433 4.85 9.94 -4.42
C ASN A 433 3.34 9.90 -4.14
N HIS A 434 2.71 8.74 -4.30
CA HIS A 434 1.26 8.57 -4.11
C HIS A 434 0.85 8.21 -2.67
N GLN A 435 1.78 8.19 -1.72
CA GLN A 435 1.47 7.99 -0.32
C GLN A 435 0.97 9.29 0.34
N HIS A 436 0.07 9.13 1.32
CA HIS A 436 -0.48 10.24 2.09
C HIS A 436 0.24 10.42 3.45
N LEU A 437 0.08 11.59 4.05
CA LEU A 437 0.56 11.89 5.40
C LEU A 437 -0.46 11.36 6.42
N ASP A 438 -0.56 10.04 6.52
CA ASP A 438 -1.61 9.30 7.19
C ASP A 438 -1.11 8.35 8.28
N ALA A 439 0.06 8.62 8.84
CA ALA A 439 0.54 7.87 10.01
C ALA A 439 -0.47 7.98 11.16
N GLY A 440 -0.83 6.84 11.75
CA GLY A 440 -1.85 6.77 12.77
C GLY A 440 -3.29 6.74 12.28
N ASN A 441 -3.54 6.53 11.00
CA ASN A 441 -4.88 6.52 10.41
C ASN A 441 -5.68 5.26 10.75
N PHE A 442 -7.01 5.37 10.66
CA PHE A 442 -7.93 4.24 10.72
C PHE A 442 -9.12 4.43 9.77
N GLN A 443 -9.71 3.33 9.33
CA GLN A 443 -10.93 3.32 8.52
C GLN A 443 -11.88 2.22 8.99
N ILE A 444 -13.19 2.43 8.87
CA ILE A 444 -14.24 1.49 9.30
C ILE A 444 -15.31 1.39 8.24
N TYR A 445 -15.67 0.15 7.90
CA TYR A 445 -16.81 -0.18 7.05
C TYR A 445 -17.77 -1.11 7.79
N TYR A 446 -19.05 -0.79 7.75
CA TYR A 446 -20.15 -1.68 8.10
C TYR A 446 -21.40 -1.26 7.34
N LYS A 447 -21.90 -2.09 6.43
CA LYS A 447 -23.02 -1.78 5.53
C LYS A 447 -22.93 -0.37 4.92
N GLY A 448 -21.71 0.06 4.67
CA GLY A 448 -21.31 1.35 4.12
C GLY A 448 -20.00 1.86 4.74
N PRO A 449 -19.24 2.71 4.04
CA PRO A 449 -18.05 3.37 4.57
C PRO A 449 -18.44 4.41 5.63
N LEU A 450 -18.00 4.25 6.88
CA LEU A 450 -18.41 5.02 8.05
C LEU A 450 -17.32 5.94 8.58
N ALA A 451 -16.08 5.47 8.60
CA ALA A 451 -14.88 6.27 8.85
C ALA A 451 -13.93 6.08 7.66
N VAL A 452 -13.63 7.14 6.93
CA VAL A 452 -12.90 7.06 5.66
C VAL A 452 -11.89 8.20 5.54
N ASN A 453 -10.97 8.10 4.57
CA ASN A 453 -10.13 9.22 4.17
C ASN A 453 -10.95 10.17 3.30
N SER A 454 -10.68 11.47 3.40
CA SER A 454 -11.41 12.54 2.71
C SER A 454 -10.70 12.99 1.43
N GLY A 455 -11.44 13.70 0.58
CA GLY A 455 -10.94 14.25 -0.69
C GLY A 455 -11.12 13.31 -1.87
N ILE A 456 -10.77 13.78 -3.07
CA ILE A 456 -10.93 13.03 -4.33
C ILE A 456 -9.73 13.30 -5.23
N TYR A 457 -9.09 12.23 -5.68
CA TYR A 457 -7.95 12.27 -6.59
C TYR A 457 -8.40 12.09 -8.03
N GLN A 458 -8.78 13.17 -8.69
CA GLN A 458 -9.08 13.14 -10.12
C GLN A 458 -9.16 14.52 -10.76
N GLY A 459 -8.92 14.53 -12.08
CA GLY A 459 -9.10 15.69 -12.94
C GLY A 459 -8.15 16.83 -12.62
N LYS A 460 -8.35 17.95 -13.31
CA LYS A 460 -7.46 19.12 -13.21
C LYS A 460 -7.42 19.75 -11.81
N THR A 461 -8.52 19.69 -11.09
CA THR A 461 -8.65 20.35 -9.77
C THR A 461 -8.40 19.42 -8.59
N GLY A 462 -8.36 18.08 -8.79
CA GLY A 462 -8.11 17.08 -7.76
C GLY A 462 -6.89 16.20 -8.01
N GLY A 463 -6.33 16.17 -9.23
CA GLY A 463 -5.19 15.34 -9.60
C GLY A 463 -3.87 15.80 -9.00
N TYR A 464 -2.83 15.03 -9.22
CA TYR A 464 -1.48 15.22 -8.69
C TYR A 464 -0.98 16.66 -8.87
N GLY A 465 -0.49 17.27 -7.79
CA GLY A 465 0.02 18.63 -7.78
C GLY A 465 -1.03 19.76 -7.81
N SER A 466 -2.34 19.45 -7.89
CA SER A 466 -3.41 20.45 -7.78
C SER A 466 -3.46 21.08 -6.38
N ASP A 467 -4.13 22.24 -6.25
CA ASP A 467 -4.33 22.88 -4.95
C ASP A 467 -5.04 21.99 -3.93
N HIS A 468 -6.07 21.25 -4.38
CA HIS A 468 -6.77 20.27 -3.56
C HIS A 468 -5.82 19.16 -3.11
N PHE A 469 -5.03 18.60 -4.02
CA PHE A 469 -4.10 17.52 -3.75
C PHE A 469 -3.09 17.91 -2.67
N VAL A 470 -2.33 18.98 -2.88
CA VAL A 470 -1.18 19.31 -2.01
C VAL A 470 -1.57 19.97 -0.69
N ASN A 471 -2.72 20.66 -0.63
CA ASN A 471 -3.14 21.36 0.60
C ASN A 471 -4.14 20.56 1.43
N TYR A 472 -4.81 19.55 0.84
CA TYR A 472 -5.82 18.76 1.54
C TYR A 472 -5.65 17.26 1.36
N TYR A 473 -5.82 16.73 0.13
CA TYR A 473 -6.04 15.31 -0.12
C TYR A 473 -4.95 14.40 0.41
N GLN A 474 -3.67 14.70 0.15
CA GLN A 474 -2.55 13.90 0.65
C GLN A 474 -2.09 14.26 2.08
N ARG A 475 -2.78 15.22 2.74
CA ARG A 475 -2.39 15.75 4.05
C ARG A 475 -3.12 15.06 5.19
N SER A 476 -2.53 15.18 6.40
CA SER A 476 -3.11 14.60 7.61
C SER A 476 -4.52 15.09 7.91
N ILE A 477 -4.85 16.31 7.50
CA ILE A 477 -6.20 16.87 7.66
C ILE A 477 -7.28 16.11 6.89
N ALA A 478 -6.91 15.30 5.88
CA ALA A 478 -7.83 14.45 5.13
C ALA A 478 -7.93 13.02 5.70
N CYS A 479 -7.24 12.71 6.77
CA CYS A 479 -7.11 11.36 7.34
C CYS A 479 -7.62 11.32 8.79
N ASN A 480 -8.01 10.13 9.27
CA ASN A 480 -8.47 9.92 10.65
C ASN A 480 -7.27 9.81 11.61
N THR A 481 -6.51 10.87 11.74
CA THR A 481 -5.30 10.96 12.57
C THR A 481 -5.36 12.15 13.51
N MET A 482 -4.24 12.73 13.89
CA MET A 482 -4.13 13.86 14.82
C MET A 482 -3.52 15.07 14.13
N LEU A 483 -4.05 16.25 14.40
CA LEU A 483 -3.40 17.52 14.10
C LEU A 483 -2.85 18.12 15.39
N ILE A 484 -1.64 18.66 15.35
CA ILE A 484 -0.99 19.39 16.44
C ILE A 484 -0.48 20.68 15.82
N ARG A 485 -1.22 21.76 16.05
CA ARG A 485 -1.02 23.00 15.31
C ARG A 485 -0.07 23.96 16.01
N ASP A 486 1.14 24.07 15.47
CA ASP A 486 2.01 25.22 15.66
C ASP A 486 1.62 26.28 14.62
N PRO A 487 1.16 27.50 15.03
CA PRO A 487 0.73 28.52 14.07
C PRO A 487 1.86 29.03 13.17
N ASP A 488 3.11 28.91 13.59
CA ASP A 488 4.29 29.41 12.87
C ASP A 488 4.95 28.36 11.98
N GLU A 489 4.47 27.10 12.04
CA GLU A 489 5.00 25.99 11.23
C GLU A 489 4.71 26.17 9.74
N LYS A 490 5.73 25.90 8.93
CA LYS A 490 5.66 25.95 7.48
C LYS A 490 5.72 24.55 6.89
N PHE A 491 4.86 24.31 5.92
CA PHE A 491 4.84 23.07 5.15
C PHE A 491 5.28 23.35 3.71
N ASN A 492 6.02 22.41 3.15
CA ASN A 492 6.56 22.53 1.81
C ASN A 492 6.38 21.23 1.02
N TRP A 493 6.02 21.34 -0.25
CA TRP A 493 5.94 20.26 -1.20
C TRP A 493 6.71 20.62 -2.46
N HIS A 494 7.84 19.98 -2.71
CA HIS A 494 8.75 20.27 -3.84
C HIS A 494 9.06 21.78 -4.02
N GLY A 495 9.31 22.50 -2.92
CA GLY A 495 9.60 23.93 -2.94
C GLY A 495 8.37 24.85 -2.91
N ARG A 496 7.15 24.30 -2.98
CA ARG A 496 5.90 25.06 -2.88
C ARG A 496 5.43 25.15 -1.43
N GLU A 497 5.26 26.36 -0.91
CA GLU A 497 4.67 26.59 0.42
C GLU A 497 3.19 26.22 0.42
N LEU A 498 2.75 25.51 1.46
CA LEU A 498 1.41 24.95 1.62
C LEU A 498 0.67 25.57 2.82
N ALA A 499 -0.66 25.34 2.84
CA ALA A 499 -1.47 25.69 4.00
C ALA A 499 -1.02 24.89 5.23
N ASN A 500 -0.95 25.54 6.40
CA ASN A 500 -0.66 24.91 7.68
C ASN A 500 -1.92 24.21 8.19
N ASP A 501 -1.98 22.89 8.04
CA ASP A 501 -3.07 22.06 8.58
C ASP A 501 -2.78 21.60 10.03
N GLY A 502 -1.57 21.80 10.54
CA GLY A 502 -1.11 21.27 11.82
C GLY A 502 -0.78 19.76 11.78
N GLY A 503 -0.74 19.15 10.61
CA GLY A 503 -0.51 17.73 10.42
C GLY A 503 0.95 17.31 10.42
N GLN A 504 1.21 16.20 9.71
CA GLN A 504 2.52 15.57 9.55
C GLN A 504 3.35 16.30 8.47
N GLN A 505 4.66 16.19 8.58
CA GLN A 505 5.60 16.74 7.61
C GLN A 505 5.79 15.80 6.42
N PHE A 506 6.07 16.36 5.25
CA PHE A 506 6.48 15.57 4.10
C PHE A 506 7.90 15.03 4.30
N PRO A 507 8.10 13.71 4.27
CA PRO A 507 9.43 13.15 4.33
C PRO A 507 10.33 13.71 3.22
N ASN A 508 11.54 14.08 3.56
CA ASN A 508 12.55 14.60 2.62
C ASN A 508 12.01 15.66 1.64
N GLY A 509 11.10 16.55 2.11
CA GLY A 509 10.47 17.60 1.32
C GLY A 509 9.58 17.09 0.16
N ALA A 510 8.96 15.92 0.33
CA ALA A 510 8.20 15.15 -0.65
C ALA A 510 9.04 14.53 -1.78
N SER A 511 10.38 14.53 -1.67
CA SER A 511 11.25 13.87 -2.65
C SER A 511 11.24 12.36 -2.44
N GLU A 512 11.12 11.62 -3.51
CA GLU A 512 11.12 10.16 -3.50
C GLU A 512 12.55 9.58 -3.36
N PRO A 513 12.75 8.45 -2.66
CA PRO A 513 14.05 7.82 -2.56
C PRO A 513 14.46 7.22 -3.90
N VAL A 514 15.72 7.42 -4.31
CA VAL A 514 16.25 6.87 -5.56
C VAL A 514 16.90 5.49 -5.37
N ASN A 515 17.29 5.15 -4.13
CA ASN A 515 17.85 3.85 -3.77
C ASN A 515 17.64 3.56 -2.27
N MET A 516 18.00 2.35 -1.83
CA MET A 516 17.84 1.94 -0.43
C MET A 516 18.73 2.73 0.54
N LEU A 517 19.89 3.20 0.11
CA LEU A 517 20.75 4.02 0.96
C LEU A 517 20.07 5.34 1.32
N GLU A 518 19.50 6.01 0.32
CA GLU A 518 18.72 7.23 0.54
C GLU A 518 17.48 6.97 1.42
N LEU A 519 16.73 5.89 1.14
CA LEU A 519 15.58 5.49 1.91
C LEU A 519 15.91 5.29 3.40
N LEU A 520 17.05 4.68 3.71
CA LEU A 520 17.46 4.39 5.08
C LEU A 520 18.16 5.57 5.78
N SER A 521 18.71 6.51 5.02
CA SER A 521 19.52 7.64 5.55
C SER A 521 18.76 8.97 5.63
N LYS A 522 17.60 9.08 4.98
CA LYS A 522 16.75 10.27 4.97
C LYS A 522 15.50 10.08 5.85
N ASP A 523 14.76 11.15 6.05
CA ASP A 523 13.63 11.22 6.96
C ASP A 523 12.35 10.60 6.37
N TYR A 524 12.41 9.34 5.91
CA TYR A 524 11.24 8.61 5.42
C TYR A 524 10.50 7.83 6.50
N LYS A 525 11.09 7.66 7.67
CA LYS A 525 10.46 7.01 8.81
C LYS A 525 9.45 7.96 9.46
N THR A 526 8.22 7.49 9.62
CA THR A 526 7.09 8.27 10.15
C THR A 526 6.54 7.72 11.45
N GLY A 527 6.95 6.51 11.84
CA GLY A 527 6.48 5.92 13.09
C GLY A 527 7.15 4.60 13.42
N GLN A 528 6.66 3.99 14.48
CA GLN A 528 7.17 2.72 14.98
C GLN A 528 6.04 1.91 15.59
N VAL A 529 5.89 0.64 15.20
CA VAL A 529 5.00 -0.28 15.90
C VAL A 529 5.66 -0.68 17.22
N LEU A 530 4.99 -0.43 18.33
CA LEU A 530 5.46 -0.76 19.67
C LEU A 530 4.92 -2.10 20.15
N SER A 531 3.67 -2.44 19.78
CA SER A 531 3.02 -3.68 20.19
C SER A 531 1.89 -4.04 19.24
N HIS A 532 1.68 -5.33 19.03
CA HIS A 532 0.50 -5.85 18.34
C HIS A 532 0.09 -7.22 18.88
N ALA A 533 -1.21 -7.51 18.91
CA ALA A 533 -1.74 -8.79 19.32
C ALA A 533 -3.14 -9.02 18.76
N SER A 534 -3.53 -10.25 18.58
CA SER A 534 -4.92 -10.65 18.35
C SER A 534 -5.19 -11.97 19.07
N GLY A 535 -6.42 -12.18 19.53
CA GLY A 535 -6.74 -13.40 20.26
C GLY A 535 -8.12 -13.39 20.94
N PRO A 536 -8.38 -14.41 21.80
CA PRO A 536 -7.52 -15.56 22.05
C PRO A 536 -7.46 -16.56 20.88
N ASP A 537 -8.50 -16.63 20.04
CA ASP A 537 -8.54 -17.48 18.84
C ASP A 537 -7.76 -16.84 17.70
N SER A 538 -6.95 -17.61 17.00
CA SER A 538 -6.11 -17.11 15.89
C SER A 538 -6.87 -16.93 14.57
N VAL A 539 -8.02 -17.59 14.42
CA VAL A 539 -8.86 -17.50 13.20
C VAL A 539 -9.97 -16.48 13.37
N LYS A 540 -10.63 -16.49 14.54
CA LYS A 540 -11.71 -15.58 14.91
C LYS A 540 -11.39 -14.82 16.19
N PRO A 541 -10.44 -13.87 16.15
CA PRO A 541 -10.04 -13.14 17.35
C PRO A 541 -11.20 -12.33 17.93
N GLU A 542 -11.30 -12.30 19.25
CA GLU A 542 -12.24 -11.46 19.99
C GLU A 542 -11.73 -10.02 20.08
N TYR A 543 -10.42 -9.83 20.01
CA TYR A 543 -9.76 -8.54 19.96
C TYR A 543 -8.59 -8.52 18.96
N SER A 544 -8.33 -7.34 18.39
CA SER A 544 -7.15 -7.06 17.59
C SER A 544 -6.55 -5.75 18.05
N TYR A 545 -5.30 -5.77 18.51
CA TYR A 545 -4.60 -4.67 19.14
C TYR A 545 -3.39 -4.25 18.33
N LEU A 546 -3.23 -2.95 18.13
CA LEU A 546 -2.06 -2.34 17.50
C LEU A 546 -1.72 -1.04 18.24
N LYS A 547 -0.44 -0.86 18.57
CA LYS A 547 0.09 0.36 19.19
C LYS A 547 1.35 0.83 18.49
N GLY A 548 1.48 2.14 18.35
CA GLY A 548 2.69 2.75 17.80
C GLY A 548 3.04 4.10 18.39
N GLU A 549 4.29 4.49 18.19
CA GLU A 549 4.82 5.84 18.36
C GLU A 549 4.84 6.53 17.00
N LEU A 550 4.40 7.77 16.93
CA LEU A 550 4.19 8.54 15.72
C LEU A 550 4.97 9.86 15.67
N VAL A 551 5.86 10.06 16.64
CA VAL A 551 6.61 11.32 16.78
C VAL A 551 7.42 11.67 15.53
N GLU A 552 7.96 10.66 14.83
CA GLU A 552 8.76 10.88 13.63
C GLU A 552 7.96 11.45 12.45
N ALA A 553 6.63 11.31 12.43
CA ALA A 553 5.79 11.92 11.40
C ALA A 553 5.63 13.44 11.56
N TYR A 554 5.88 13.97 12.73
CA TYR A 554 5.71 15.37 13.06
C TYR A 554 7.07 16.06 13.25
N SER A 555 7.05 17.40 13.13
CA SER A 555 8.21 18.23 13.44
C SER A 555 8.49 18.28 14.96
N ASP A 556 9.47 19.06 15.36
CA ASP A 556 9.84 19.31 16.77
C ASP A 556 8.71 19.89 17.65
N LYS A 557 7.53 20.12 17.08
CA LYS A 557 6.32 20.52 17.84
C LYS A 557 5.80 19.42 18.76
N VAL A 558 6.24 18.16 18.56
CA VAL A 558 5.76 16.98 19.29
C VAL A 558 6.90 16.29 20.01
N ASN A 559 6.79 16.11 21.34
CA ASN A 559 7.71 15.32 22.14
C ASN A 559 7.44 13.82 22.06
N SER A 560 6.14 13.43 22.04
CA SER A 560 5.69 12.06 21.84
C SER A 560 4.24 12.02 21.38
N PHE A 561 3.91 11.05 20.55
CA PHE A 561 2.55 10.76 20.18
C PHE A 561 2.34 9.25 20.05
N ARG A 562 1.70 8.65 21.05
CA ARG A 562 1.41 7.22 21.09
C ARG A 562 -0.06 6.97 20.85
N ARG A 563 -0.36 6.18 19.82
CA ARG A 563 -1.71 5.73 19.47
C ARG A 563 -1.87 4.25 19.72
N SER A 564 -2.94 3.87 20.41
CA SER A 564 -3.35 2.49 20.62
C SER A 564 -4.71 2.26 19.99
N PHE A 565 -4.84 1.17 19.23
CA PHE A 565 -6.08 0.70 18.65
C PHE A 565 -6.47 -0.64 19.26
N VAL A 566 -7.75 -0.82 19.56
CA VAL A 566 -8.34 -2.12 19.89
C VAL A 566 -9.63 -2.28 19.10
N PHE A 567 -9.63 -3.18 18.12
CA PHE A 567 -10.83 -3.64 17.47
C PHE A 567 -11.41 -4.80 18.26
N LEU A 568 -12.69 -4.72 18.61
CA LEU A 568 -13.43 -5.76 19.31
C LEU A 568 -14.44 -6.41 18.39
N ASN A 569 -14.36 -7.72 18.24
CA ASN A 569 -15.46 -8.53 17.75
C ASN A 569 -16.37 -8.82 18.95
N LEU A 570 -17.54 -8.21 18.94
CA LEU A 570 -18.47 -8.29 20.08
C LEU A 570 -19.39 -9.50 20.03
N ASP A 571 -19.42 -10.21 18.89
CA ASP A 571 -20.34 -11.34 18.66
C ASP A 571 -21.79 -11.00 19.04
N ASN A 572 -22.17 -9.75 18.76
CA ASN A 572 -23.48 -9.19 19.07
C ASN A 572 -24.18 -8.85 17.74
N PRO A 573 -25.41 -9.34 17.50
CA PRO A 573 -26.11 -9.13 16.24
C PRO A 573 -26.48 -7.65 15.98
N ASP A 574 -26.73 -6.87 17.03
CA ASP A 574 -27.12 -5.46 16.91
C ASP A 574 -25.91 -4.52 16.82
N VAL A 575 -24.80 -4.88 17.49
CA VAL A 575 -23.54 -4.13 17.53
C VAL A 575 -22.40 -5.11 17.31
N PRO A 576 -22.11 -5.50 16.06
CA PRO A 576 -21.17 -6.59 15.79
C PRO A 576 -19.72 -6.27 16.17
N ALA A 577 -19.33 -5.00 16.17
CA ALA A 577 -17.97 -4.60 16.51
C ALA A 577 -17.88 -3.20 17.12
N ALA A 578 -16.76 -2.96 17.78
CA ALA A 578 -16.33 -1.62 18.19
C ALA A 578 -14.83 -1.42 17.93
N LEU A 579 -14.44 -0.22 17.50
CA LEU A 579 -13.05 0.22 17.45
C LEU A 579 -12.81 1.23 18.57
N ILE A 580 -11.80 0.98 19.40
CA ILE A 580 -11.36 1.88 20.47
C ILE A 580 -10.03 2.49 20.04
N VAL A 581 -9.94 3.82 20.10
CA VAL A 581 -8.71 4.58 19.81
C VAL A 581 -8.31 5.36 21.05
N PHE A 582 -7.11 5.11 21.55
CA PHE A 582 -6.56 5.82 22.69
C PHE A 582 -5.24 6.49 22.35
N ASP A 583 -5.22 7.82 22.45
CA ASP A 583 -4.07 8.65 22.13
C ASP A 583 -3.51 9.35 23.37
N ARG A 584 -2.19 9.44 23.37
CA ARG A 584 -1.38 10.20 24.36
C ARG A 584 -0.48 11.12 23.56
N VAL A 585 -0.76 12.41 23.65
CA VAL A 585 -0.06 13.43 22.85
C VAL A 585 0.63 14.40 23.78
N ASN A 586 1.95 14.54 23.63
CA ASN A 586 2.76 15.50 24.36
C ASN A 586 3.39 16.49 23.37
N SER A 587 2.89 17.73 23.34
CA SER A 587 3.45 18.81 22.52
C SER A 587 4.51 19.59 23.27
N THR A 588 5.44 20.21 22.53
CA THR A 588 6.50 21.06 23.08
C THR A 588 5.95 22.36 23.69
N ASN A 589 4.81 22.81 23.19
CA ASN A 589 4.12 24.03 23.70
C ASN A 589 2.66 23.70 24.01
N LYS A 590 2.21 24.05 25.22
CA LYS A 590 0.83 23.84 25.69
C LYS A 590 -0.23 24.51 24.81
N ASN A 591 0.12 25.58 24.11
CA ASN A 591 -0.77 26.35 23.24
C ASN A 591 -0.94 25.72 21.84
N PHE A 592 -0.17 24.71 21.51
CA PHE A 592 -0.38 23.98 20.25
C PHE A 592 -1.66 23.17 20.34
N LYS A 593 -2.68 23.61 19.56
CA LYS A 593 -3.99 22.95 19.56
C LYS A 593 -3.86 21.53 19.03
N LYS A 594 -4.30 20.56 19.83
CA LYS A 594 -4.37 19.16 19.44
C LYS A 594 -5.79 18.83 19.01
N THR A 595 -5.95 18.17 17.86
CA THR A 595 -7.24 17.88 17.26
C THR A 595 -7.28 16.45 16.71
N TRP A 596 -8.12 15.62 17.28
CA TRP A 596 -8.42 14.29 16.79
C TRP A 596 -9.47 14.36 15.70
N LEU A 597 -9.29 13.60 14.59
CA LEU A 597 -10.13 13.68 13.40
C LEU A 597 -10.92 12.41 13.15
N LEU A 598 -12.18 12.59 12.69
CA LEU A 598 -13.02 11.54 12.11
C LEU A 598 -13.74 12.08 10.87
N HIS A 599 -13.50 11.46 9.72
CA HIS A 599 -14.14 11.86 8.45
C HIS A 599 -15.29 10.94 8.08
N CYS A 600 -16.34 11.52 7.54
CA CYS A 600 -17.53 10.83 7.09
C CYS A 600 -18.14 11.48 5.84
N ILE A 601 -18.99 10.74 5.16
CA ILE A 601 -19.59 11.15 3.88
C ILE A 601 -20.80 12.03 4.11
N GLU A 602 -21.73 11.57 4.94
CA GLU A 602 -22.93 12.34 5.32
C GLU A 602 -22.65 13.20 6.55
N GLU A 603 -23.49 14.22 6.74
CA GLU A 603 -23.39 15.13 7.88
C GLU A 603 -23.57 14.41 9.21
N PRO A 604 -22.59 14.47 10.13
CA PRO A 604 -22.70 13.84 11.44
C PRO A 604 -23.61 14.61 12.38
N ASN A 605 -24.26 13.88 13.29
CA ASN A 605 -25.02 14.45 14.39
C ASN A 605 -24.18 14.39 15.68
N ILE A 606 -24.17 15.50 16.44
CA ILE A 606 -23.42 15.63 17.69
C ILE A 606 -24.39 15.88 18.84
N THR A 607 -24.34 15.04 19.86
CA THR A 607 -25.09 15.21 21.11
C THR A 607 -24.12 15.02 22.27
N GLU A 608 -23.77 16.08 22.98
CA GLU A 608 -22.77 16.09 24.05
C GLU A 608 -21.43 15.49 23.61
N ASN A 609 -21.04 14.35 24.21
CA ASN A 609 -19.81 13.63 23.87
C ASN A 609 -20.05 12.44 22.90
N VAL A 610 -21.24 12.36 22.33
CA VAL A 610 -21.60 11.30 21.36
C VAL A 610 -21.77 11.89 19.97
N THR A 611 -21.14 11.26 18.99
CA THR A 611 -21.29 11.60 17.60
C THR A 611 -21.84 10.41 16.83
N THR A 612 -22.87 10.66 16.01
CA THR A 612 -23.46 9.65 15.13
C THR A 612 -23.18 9.97 13.67
N VAL A 613 -22.64 8.99 12.96
CA VAL A 613 -22.44 9.00 11.52
C VAL A 613 -23.32 7.92 10.92
N ALA A 614 -24.11 8.24 9.90
CA ALA A 614 -24.88 7.26 9.15
C ALA A 614 -24.41 7.23 7.70
N ARG A 615 -24.55 6.09 7.04
CA ARG A 615 -24.34 5.92 5.61
C ARG A 615 -25.59 5.31 4.99
N LEU A 616 -26.34 6.13 4.29
CA LEU A 616 -27.64 5.78 3.72
C LEU A 616 -27.63 5.96 2.20
N GLY A 617 -28.61 5.39 1.55
CA GLY A 617 -28.72 5.44 0.09
C GLY A 617 -27.81 4.43 -0.64
N LYS A 618 -28.02 4.24 -1.94
CA LYS A 618 -27.27 3.29 -2.78
C LYS A 618 -27.16 1.86 -2.20
N GLY A 619 -28.13 1.44 -1.37
CA GLY A 619 -28.12 0.13 -0.71
C GLY A 619 -27.32 0.08 0.60
N TYR A 620 -26.66 1.18 0.99
CA TYR A 620 -26.00 1.28 2.28
C TYR A 620 -26.99 1.50 3.41
N HIS A 621 -26.68 0.95 4.60
CA HIS A 621 -27.53 1.03 5.78
C HIS A 621 -26.73 0.92 7.08
N GLY A 622 -25.52 1.49 7.09
CA GLY A 622 -24.62 1.45 8.25
C GLY A 622 -24.68 2.71 9.10
N LYS A 623 -24.43 2.55 10.40
CA LYS A 623 -24.32 3.62 11.38
C LYS A 623 -23.13 3.39 12.29
N LEU A 624 -22.37 4.46 12.59
CA LEU A 624 -21.29 4.50 13.58
C LEU A 624 -21.68 5.48 14.68
N VAL A 625 -21.54 5.03 15.92
CA VAL A 625 -21.73 5.87 17.13
C VAL A 625 -20.39 5.96 17.84
N ASN A 626 -19.79 7.15 17.84
CA ASN A 626 -18.56 7.45 18.57
C ASN A 626 -18.89 8.09 19.90
N THR A 627 -18.40 7.50 21.01
CA THR A 627 -18.44 8.09 22.34
C THR A 627 -17.04 8.57 22.73
N THR A 628 -16.86 9.87 22.92
CA THR A 628 -15.60 10.46 23.36
C THR A 628 -15.56 10.50 24.89
N LEU A 629 -14.58 9.80 25.50
CA LEU A 629 -14.39 9.72 26.95
C LEU A 629 -13.26 10.62 27.45
N PHE A 630 -12.29 10.88 26.61
CA PHE A 630 -11.25 11.89 26.76
C PHE A 630 -11.11 12.68 25.45
N PRO A 631 -10.98 14.02 25.54
CA PRO A 631 -11.04 14.85 26.74
C PRO A 631 -12.34 14.65 27.54
N VAL A 632 -12.30 14.84 28.88
CA VAL A 632 -13.51 14.72 29.72
C VAL A 632 -14.52 15.81 29.38
N ALA A 633 -15.81 15.57 29.63
CA ALA A 633 -16.93 16.43 29.22
C ALA A 633 -16.74 17.94 29.54
N GLY A 634 -16.20 18.27 30.70
CA GLY A 634 -15.91 19.68 31.06
C GLY A 634 -14.79 20.34 30.24
N ASN A 635 -13.92 19.55 29.61
CA ASN A 635 -12.77 19.99 28.79
C ASN A 635 -12.90 19.58 27.33
N LEU A 636 -14.07 19.15 26.89
CA LEU A 636 -14.32 18.64 25.56
C LEU A 636 -14.90 19.71 24.64
N VAL A 637 -14.35 19.82 23.44
CA VAL A 637 -14.91 20.56 22.30
C VAL A 637 -15.04 19.61 21.11
N ILE A 638 -16.24 19.44 20.58
CA ILE A 638 -16.49 18.72 19.34
C ILE A 638 -17.06 19.69 18.32
N GLN A 639 -16.44 19.79 17.15
CA GLN A 639 -16.89 20.60 16.04
C GLN A 639 -17.05 19.73 14.80
N LYS A 640 -18.04 20.03 13.96
CA LYS A 640 -18.14 19.48 12.60
C LYS A 640 -17.79 20.56 11.58
N ILE A 641 -17.01 20.19 10.60
CA ILE A 641 -16.61 21.04 9.47
C ILE A 641 -16.91 20.29 8.19
N GLY A 642 -17.56 20.92 7.25
CA GLY A 642 -17.90 20.31 5.97
C GLY A 642 -19.11 20.96 5.32
N GLY A 643 -19.69 20.26 4.35
CA GLY A 643 -20.80 20.75 3.55
C GLY A 643 -20.38 21.86 2.56
N ALA A 644 -21.38 22.39 1.85
CA ALA A 644 -21.17 23.31 0.73
C ALA A 644 -20.23 24.48 1.08
N GLY A 645 -19.11 24.59 0.38
CA GLY A 645 -18.08 25.63 0.54
C GLY A 645 -17.07 25.36 1.65
N ASN A 646 -17.20 24.26 2.40
CA ASN A 646 -16.25 23.85 3.46
C ASN A 646 -15.84 22.37 3.36
N GLU A 647 -16.12 21.71 2.25
CA GLU A 647 -15.92 20.27 2.05
C GLU A 647 -14.48 19.84 2.38
N TYR A 648 -13.52 20.67 1.98
CA TYR A 648 -12.08 20.41 2.08
C TYR A 648 -11.36 21.61 2.71
N SER A 649 -11.92 22.12 3.80
CA SER A 649 -11.45 23.34 4.44
C SER A 649 -10.20 23.09 5.31
N VAL A 650 -9.18 23.92 5.15
CA VAL A 650 -7.98 24.01 5.99
C VAL A 650 -7.95 25.41 6.62
N ASN A 651 -8.15 25.52 7.92
CA ASN A 651 -8.18 26.80 8.65
C ASN A 651 -9.09 27.87 8.00
N GLY A 652 -10.29 27.47 7.59
CA GLY A 652 -11.28 28.38 6.99
C GLY A 652 -11.10 28.64 5.48
N LYS A 653 -10.05 28.12 4.87
CA LYS A 653 -9.88 28.16 3.41
C LYS A 653 -10.26 26.81 2.80
N ASN A 654 -11.27 26.80 1.94
CA ASN A 654 -11.64 25.59 1.19
C ASN A 654 -10.71 25.37 -0.01
N PHE A 655 -10.35 24.09 -0.26
CA PHE A 655 -9.58 23.65 -1.43
C PHE A 655 -10.46 22.71 -2.27
N PRO A 656 -11.42 23.24 -3.04
CA PRO A 656 -12.46 22.44 -3.67
C PRO A 656 -11.91 21.59 -4.82
N GLN A 657 -12.62 20.51 -5.05
CA GLN A 657 -12.42 19.61 -6.18
C GLN A 657 -13.76 19.54 -6.97
N TYR A 658 -13.71 19.78 -8.28
CA TYR A 658 -14.91 19.97 -9.10
C TYR A 658 -15.22 18.81 -10.06
N THR A 659 -14.46 17.72 -10.00
CA THR A 659 -14.70 16.54 -10.83
C THR A 659 -15.64 15.53 -10.19
N PHE A 660 -16.11 15.79 -8.99
CA PHE A 660 -17.08 14.93 -8.31
C PHE A 660 -18.37 14.83 -9.11
N ASN A 661 -18.84 13.60 -9.30
CA ASN A 661 -20.12 13.29 -9.93
C ASN A 661 -20.87 12.32 -9.03
N GLU A 662 -22.08 12.66 -8.63
CA GLU A 662 -22.94 11.84 -7.77
C GLU A 662 -23.23 10.44 -8.36
N ASN A 663 -23.07 10.28 -9.66
CA ASN A 663 -23.31 9.01 -10.36
C ASN A 663 -22.16 8.02 -10.24
N ASN A 664 -20.97 8.42 -9.76
CA ASN A 664 -19.86 7.51 -9.52
C ASN A 664 -19.84 7.03 -8.06
N SER A 665 -19.00 6.04 -7.76
CA SER A 665 -18.90 5.41 -6.42
C SER A 665 -18.03 6.19 -5.44
N ALA A 666 -17.51 7.37 -5.82
CA ALA A 666 -16.56 8.11 -5.01
C ALA A 666 -17.12 8.50 -3.64
N ASP A 667 -16.38 8.16 -2.60
CA ASP A 667 -16.71 8.47 -1.21
C ASP A 667 -15.89 9.70 -0.76
N GLY A 668 -16.16 10.89 -1.29
CA GLY A 668 -15.35 12.09 -1.08
C GLY A 668 -15.22 12.59 0.37
N ALA A 669 -16.05 12.06 1.28
CA ALA A 669 -16.04 12.38 2.73
C ALA A 669 -15.95 13.89 3.00
N ILE A 670 -16.99 14.61 2.64
CA ILE A 670 -17.09 16.07 2.71
C ILE A 670 -17.35 16.63 4.11
N TRP A 671 -17.40 15.76 5.12
CA TRP A 671 -17.58 16.13 6.52
C TRP A 671 -16.44 15.57 7.36
N ARG A 672 -16.03 16.34 8.35
CA ARG A 672 -15.14 15.88 9.41
C ARG A 672 -15.56 16.39 10.76
N LEU A 673 -15.25 15.60 11.76
CA LEU A 673 -15.32 15.95 13.18
C LEU A 673 -13.93 16.31 13.66
N GLU A 674 -13.86 17.37 14.45
CA GLU A 674 -12.68 17.82 15.15
C GLU A 674 -12.93 17.73 16.66
N VAL A 675 -12.22 16.86 17.35
CA VAL A 675 -12.29 16.68 18.80
C VAL A 675 -11.04 17.29 19.43
N SER A 676 -11.22 18.25 20.33
CA SER A 676 -10.10 18.97 20.96
C SER A 676 -10.37 19.18 22.46
N PRO A 677 -9.31 19.29 23.31
CA PRO A 677 -9.46 19.84 24.63
C PRO A 677 -9.75 21.35 24.56
N LYS A 678 -10.52 21.84 25.54
CA LYS A 678 -10.80 23.27 25.72
C LYS A 678 -9.60 23.99 26.32
N ASP A 679 -8.99 23.36 27.31
CA ASP A 679 -7.87 23.94 28.07
C ASP A 679 -6.54 23.60 27.40
N ALA A 680 -5.60 24.54 27.44
CA ALA A 680 -4.28 24.37 26.88
C ALA A 680 -3.38 23.54 27.84
N ALA A 681 -2.85 22.41 27.34
CA ALA A 681 -1.93 21.56 28.10
C ALA A 681 -0.81 21.03 27.18
N ASN A 682 0.34 20.67 27.75
CA ASN A 682 1.38 19.97 26.98
C ASN A 682 0.95 18.54 26.70
N ILE A 683 0.36 17.85 27.67
CA ILE A 683 -0.06 16.45 27.56
C ILE A 683 -1.59 16.39 27.52
N ASP A 684 -2.13 15.75 26.50
CA ASP A 684 -3.55 15.47 26.36
C ASP A 684 -3.80 14.00 26.04
N LEU A 685 -4.90 13.48 26.59
CA LEU A 685 -5.41 12.13 26.31
C LEU A 685 -6.67 12.24 25.45
N PHE A 686 -6.78 11.33 24.49
CA PHE A 686 -8.01 11.15 23.69
C PHE A 686 -8.44 9.69 23.75
N LEU A 687 -9.69 9.44 24.11
CA LEU A 687 -10.28 8.11 24.14
C LEU A 687 -11.62 8.13 23.44
N ASN A 688 -11.69 7.48 22.32
CA ASN A 688 -12.87 7.37 21.46
C ASN A 688 -13.28 5.91 21.30
N VAL A 689 -14.59 5.63 21.44
CA VAL A 689 -15.17 4.31 21.28
C VAL A 689 -16.21 4.37 20.18
N MET A 690 -15.90 3.77 19.04
CA MET A 690 -16.70 3.75 17.83
C MET A 690 -17.40 2.39 17.69
N GLN A 691 -18.70 2.37 17.84
CA GLN A 691 -19.56 1.20 17.67
C GLN A 691 -20.21 1.25 16.29
N VAL A 692 -20.37 0.10 15.64
CA VAL A 692 -21.08 0.00 14.37
C VAL A 692 -22.34 -0.82 14.51
N MET A 693 -23.39 -0.42 13.78
CA MET A 693 -24.71 -1.04 13.81
C MET A 693 -25.51 -0.68 12.57
N ASP A 694 -26.68 -1.31 12.39
CA ASP A 694 -27.64 -0.92 11.36
C ASP A 694 -28.20 0.49 11.66
N ALA A 695 -28.49 1.23 10.59
CA ALA A 695 -28.95 2.61 10.70
C ALA A 695 -30.43 2.76 11.13
N ASP A 696 -31.07 1.69 11.57
CA ASP A 696 -32.42 1.71 12.06
C ASP A 696 -32.57 2.59 13.30
N GLU A 697 -33.66 3.32 13.42
CA GLU A 697 -33.95 4.21 14.55
C GLU A 697 -34.01 3.48 15.89
N ASN A 698 -34.45 2.22 15.86
CA ASN A 698 -34.58 1.39 17.06
C ASN A 698 -33.26 0.79 17.55
N ASN A 699 -32.25 0.77 16.72
CA ASN A 699 -30.93 0.21 17.07
C ASN A 699 -30.17 1.20 17.95
N LYS A 700 -29.92 0.82 19.19
CA LYS A 700 -29.22 1.62 20.19
C LYS A 700 -27.80 1.09 20.38
N SER A 701 -26.86 2.00 20.52
CA SER A 701 -25.50 1.67 20.92
C SER A 701 -25.48 1.06 22.33
N LEU A 702 -24.53 0.18 22.55
CA LEU A 702 -24.25 -0.37 23.86
C LEU A 702 -23.74 0.74 24.81
N VAL A 703 -24.04 0.62 26.07
CA VAL A 703 -23.55 1.55 27.08
C VAL A 703 -22.02 1.44 27.16
N VAL A 704 -21.37 2.59 27.14
CA VAL A 704 -19.90 2.72 27.28
C VAL A 704 -19.63 3.37 28.64
N GLU A 705 -18.98 2.63 29.52
CA GLU A 705 -18.57 3.13 30.83
C GLU A 705 -17.07 3.42 30.83
N LYS A 706 -16.67 4.63 31.22
CA LYS A 706 -15.27 4.99 31.44
C LYS A 706 -14.72 4.28 32.68
N ILE A 707 -13.56 3.65 32.56
CA ILE A 707 -12.76 3.15 33.68
C ILE A 707 -11.53 4.03 33.79
N GLU A 708 -11.29 4.56 35.00
CA GLU A 708 -10.13 5.40 35.23
C GLU A 708 -9.51 5.10 36.60
N THR A 709 -8.21 4.90 36.61
CA THR A 709 -7.35 4.79 37.78
C THR A 709 -6.24 5.84 37.71
N GLU A 710 -5.36 5.87 38.68
CA GLU A 710 -4.19 6.75 38.65
C GLU A 710 -3.35 6.50 37.36
N LYS A 711 -3.09 5.23 37.02
CA LYS A 711 -2.18 4.81 35.94
C LYS A 711 -2.87 4.36 34.66
N TYR A 712 -4.11 3.93 34.74
CA TYR A 712 -4.84 3.36 33.60
C TYR A 712 -6.10 4.16 33.27
N ALA A 713 -6.39 4.26 32.00
CA ALA A 713 -7.65 4.71 31.46
C ALA A 713 -8.21 3.61 30.55
N GLY A 714 -9.54 3.48 30.46
CA GLY A 714 -10.14 2.45 29.62
C GLY A 714 -11.64 2.52 29.58
N VAL A 715 -12.21 1.45 29.03
CA VAL A 715 -13.64 1.34 28.81
C VAL A 715 -14.19 -0.02 29.25
N LYS A 716 -15.44 -0.02 29.67
CA LYS A 716 -16.29 -1.20 29.76
C LYS A 716 -17.41 -1.04 28.74
N ILE A 717 -17.56 -2.04 27.87
CA ILE A 717 -18.59 -2.12 26.86
C ILE A 717 -19.08 -3.58 26.74
N SER A 718 -20.38 -3.80 26.88
CA SER A 718 -20.96 -5.17 26.93
C SER A 718 -20.29 -6.01 28.01
N ASP A 719 -19.65 -7.11 27.62
CA ASP A 719 -18.86 -8.03 28.43
C ASP A 719 -17.34 -7.81 28.26
N ARG A 720 -16.89 -6.67 27.73
CA ARG A 720 -15.48 -6.34 27.48
C ARG A 720 -15.01 -5.23 28.41
N ILE A 721 -13.79 -5.38 28.94
CA ILE A 721 -13.05 -4.36 29.68
C ILE A 721 -11.68 -4.19 29.04
N ILE A 722 -11.37 -2.97 28.61
CA ILE A 722 -10.10 -2.63 27.97
C ILE A 722 -9.42 -1.53 28.77
N LEU A 723 -8.17 -1.75 29.18
CA LEU A 723 -7.35 -0.81 29.93
C LEU A 723 -6.07 -0.46 29.18
N PHE A 724 -5.75 0.82 29.14
CA PHE A 724 -4.55 1.39 28.54
C PHE A 724 -3.75 2.12 29.60
N SER A 725 -2.42 2.01 29.60
CA SER A 725 -1.56 2.88 30.43
C SER A 725 -1.70 4.34 30.00
N LYS A 726 -1.89 5.26 30.95
CA LYS A 726 -2.04 6.70 30.67
C LYS A 726 -0.76 7.34 30.14
N ASP A 727 0.41 6.87 30.56
CA ASP A 727 1.71 7.33 30.06
C ASP A 727 2.17 6.57 28.81
N GLY A 728 1.54 5.43 28.51
CA GLY A 728 1.88 4.56 27.40
C GLY A 728 3.19 3.79 27.59
N GLU A 729 3.76 3.77 28.78
CA GLU A 729 4.97 3.01 29.09
C GLU A 729 4.62 1.56 29.44
N ILE A 730 5.53 0.65 29.09
CA ILE A 730 5.41 -0.76 29.49
C ILE A 730 5.72 -0.88 30.97
N SER A 731 4.75 -1.39 31.76
CA SER A 731 4.85 -1.48 33.20
C SER A 731 5.00 -2.94 33.69
N ASN A 732 5.84 -3.12 34.70
CA ASN A 732 5.95 -4.36 35.47
C ASN A 732 5.26 -4.28 36.84
N GLN A 733 4.62 -3.15 37.14
CA GLN A 733 3.96 -2.89 38.42
C GLN A 733 2.64 -3.63 38.54
N SER A 734 2.23 -3.92 39.78
CA SER A 734 0.93 -4.53 40.04
C SER A 734 -0.22 -3.60 39.61
N ILE A 735 -1.29 -4.22 39.07
CA ILE A 735 -2.47 -3.52 38.60
C ILE A 735 -3.65 -3.92 39.48
N SER A 736 -4.34 -2.94 40.02
CA SER A 736 -5.58 -3.19 40.77
C SER A 736 -6.79 -2.89 39.88
N LEU A 737 -7.70 -3.82 39.78
CA LEU A 737 -8.91 -3.71 38.96
C LEU A 737 -10.13 -4.11 39.75
N LYS A 738 -11.11 -3.22 39.80
CA LYS A 738 -12.45 -3.51 40.32
C LYS A 738 -13.40 -3.71 39.15
N ILE A 739 -14.01 -4.87 39.08
CA ILE A 739 -15.05 -5.22 38.09
C ILE A 739 -16.40 -5.19 38.79
N SER A 740 -17.35 -4.41 38.26
CA SER A 740 -18.72 -4.35 38.71
C SER A 740 -19.68 -4.77 37.61
N GLY A 741 -20.71 -5.55 37.94
CA GLY A 741 -21.76 -6.01 37.04
C GLY A 741 -22.09 -7.50 37.25
N ASP A 742 -22.97 -8.02 36.42
CA ASP A 742 -23.58 -9.34 36.57
C ASP A 742 -23.06 -10.42 35.60
N LYS A 743 -22.01 -10.07 34.85
CA LYS A 743 -21.46 -10.93 33.79
C LYS A 743 -20.06 -11.44 34.14
N THR A 744 -19.58 -12.39 33.36
CA THR A 744 -18.15 -12.66 33.23
C THR A 744 -17.58 -11.74 32.17
N TYR A 745 -16.63 -10.91 32.52
CA TYR A 745 -16.02 -9.92 31.66
C TYR A 745 -14.71 -10.44 31.06
N LYS A 746 -14.51 -10.22 29.78
CA LYS A 746 -13.25 -10.46 29.05
C LYS A 746 -12.41 -9.18 29.16
N VAL A 747 -11.33 -9.31 29.91
CA VAL A 747 -10.44 -8.18 30.26
C VAL A 747 -9.22 -8.20 29.37
N VAL A 748 -8.87 -7.05 28.81
CA VAL A 748 -7.64 -6.81 28.06
C VAL A 748 -6.92 -5.62 28.72
N ILE A 749 -5.67 -5.82 29.10
CA ILE A 749 -4.81 -4.78 29.67
C ILE A 749 -3.59 -4.64 28.79
N THR A 750 -3.37 -3.46 28.26
CA THR A 750 -2.21 -3.15 27.40
C THR A 750 -1.04 -2.58 28.22
N ASP A 751 0.10 -2.43 27.57
CA ASP A 751 1.30 -1.83 28.15
C ASP A 751 1.86 -2.59 29.35
N VAL A 752 1.79 -3.91 29.29
CA VAL A 752 2.24 -4.83 30.32
C VAL A 752 3.53 -5.52 29.89
N GLN A 753 4.53 -5.57 30.77
CA GLN A 753 5.81 -6.18 30.47
C GLN A 753 5.65 -7.68 30.21
N HIS A 754 6.41 -8.21 29.26
CA HIS A 754 6.43 -9.64 28.95
C HIS A 754 6.78 -10.51 30.18
N GLY A 755 6.27 -11.73 30.22
CA GLY A 755 6.41 -12.69 31.30
C GLY A 755 5.10 -13.23 31.82
N ASN A 756 5.13 -13.93 32.95
CA ASN A 756 3.93 -14.52 33.56
C ASN A 756 3.31 -13.55 34.56
N TRP A 757 2.00 -13.43 34.51
CA TRP A 757 1.21 -12.56 35.40
C TRP A 757 0.13 -13.39 36.09
N LYS A 758 0.06 -13.31 37.40
CA LYS A 758 -0.96 -13.96 38.24
C LYS A 758 -2.10 -12.97 38.49
N VAL A 759 -3.32 -13.44 38.34
CA VAL A 759 -4.51 -12.66 38.70
C VAL A 759 -5.00 -13.12 40.09
N GLU A 760 -4.64 -12.38 41.13
CA GLU A 760 -5.11 -12.63 42.48
C GLU A 760 -6.61 -12.31 42.59
N GLY A 761 -7.37 -13.14 43.25
CA GLY A 761 -8.84 -13.09 43.29
C GLY A 761 -9.50 -14.03 42.25
N LEU A 762 -8.72 -14.60 41.33
CA LEU A 762 -9.19 -15.59 40.36
C LEU A 762 -8.32 -16.85 40.49
N LYS A 763 -8.99 -17.98 40.82
CA LYS A 763 -8.30 -19.25 41.13
C LYS A 763 -7.41 -19.69 39.96
N ASP A 764 -6.12 -19.98 40.26
CA ASP A 764 -5.13 -20.58 39.36
C ASP A 764 -4.93 -19.87 37.97
N THR A 765 -5.27 -18.59 37.89
CA THR A 765 -5.14 -17.86 36.63
C THR A 765 -3.77 -17.22 36.50
N VAL A 766 -2.98 -17.78 35.60
CA VAL A 766 -1.69 -17.21 35.16
C VAL A 766 -1.79 -16.90 33.68
N CYS A 767 -1.54 -15.64 33.32
CA CYS A 767 -1.55 -15.16 31.95
C CYS A 767 -0.12 -14.97 31.47
N GLN A 768 0.21 -15.44 30.29
CA GLN A 768 1.49 -15.21 29.65
C GLN A 768 1.42 -14.03 28.71
N VAL A 769 2.20 -13.00 29.00
CA VAL A 769 2.42 -11.87 28.10
C VAL A 769 3.66 -12.13 27.27
N ARG A 770 3.53 -12.15 25.95
CA ARG A 770 4.64 -12.37 25.02
C ARG A 770 5.35 -11.06 24.70
N ASP A 771 6.62 -11.16 24.37
CA ASP A 771 7.39 -10.03 23.90
C ASP A 771 6.80 -9.46 22.60
N GLY A 772 6.79 -8.13 22.46
CA GLY A 772 6.18 -7.43 21.32
C GLY A 772 4.64 -7.38 21.33
N GLN A 773 3.96 -8.20 22.16
CA GLN A 773 2.50 -8.11 22.34
C GLN A 773 2.13 -7.12 23.44
N ASN A 774 2.85 -7.16 24.58
CA ASN A 774 2.67 -6.29 25.73
C ASN A 774 1.21 -6.14 26.17
N LEU A 775 0.45 -7.25 26.06
CA LEU A 775 -0.96 -7.33 26.32
C LEU A 775 -1.26 -8.56 27.16
N LEU A 776 -2.07 -8.36 28.19
CA LEU A 776 -2.58 -9.39 29.08
C LEU A 776 -4.09 -9.52 28.86
N SER A 777 -4.60 -10.76 28.73
CA SER A 777 -6.02 -11.03 28.62
C SER A 777 -6.45 -12.17 29.52
N PHE A 778 -7.63 -12.02 30.15
CA PHE A 778 -8.28 -13.03 30.99
C PHE A 778 -9.78 -12.78 31.10
N SER A 779 -10.52 -13.75 31.63
CA SER A 779 -11.94 -13.59 31.92
C SER A 779 -12.17 -13.61 33.44
N ALA A 780 -12.99 -12.69 33.94
CA ALA A 780 -13.31 -12.59 35.37
C ALA A 780 -14.75 -12.11 35.62
N PRO A 781 -15.47 -12.66 36.63
CA PRO A 781 -16.75 -12.12 37.08
C PRO A 781 -16.58 -10.81 37.85
N GLU A 782 -17.65 -10.30 38.44
CA GLU A 782 -17.59 -9.20 39.39
C GLU A 782 -16.62 -9.50 40.54
N GLY A 783 -15.81 -8.51 40.91
CA GLY A 783 -14.82 -8.68 42.00
C GLY A 783 -13.73 -7.64 42.03
N ASN A 784 -12.84 -7.78 43.00
CA ASN A 784 -11.61 -6.99 43.10
C ASN A 784 -10.41 -7.87 42.80
N TYR A 785 -9.62 -7.47 41.87
CA TYR A 785 -8.49 -8.23 41.34
C TYR A 785 -7.20 -7.46 41.48
N LYS A 786 -6.13 -8.18 41.84
CA LYS A 786 -4.77 -7.66 41.81
C LYS A 786 -3.95 -8.51 40.85
N ILE A 787 -3.47 -7.88 39.79
CA ILE A 787 -2.71 -8.51 38.74
C ILE A 787 -1.23 -8.23 39.02
N ILE A 788 -0.45 -9.28 39.29
CA ILE A 788 0.95 -9.18 39.70
C ILE A 788 1.84 -9.99 38.77
N ARG A 789 3.00 -9.43 38.46
CA ARG A 789 3.99 -10.18 37.67
C ARG A 789 4.59 -11.30 38.52
N SER A 790 4.53 -12.53 38.06
CA SER A 790 5.12 -13.67 38.69
C SER A 790 6.59 -13.74 38.30
N LEU A 791 7.48 -13.54 39.27
CA LEU A 791 8.88 -13.90 39.08
C LEU A 791 8.97 -15.45 39.23
N MET A 792 8.98 -16.19 38.14
CA MET A 792 9.38 -17.59 38.23
C MET A 792 10.83 -17.62 38.69
N LYS A 793 11.06 -18.42 39.76
CA LYS A 793 12.39 -18.84 40.19
C LYS A 793 12.95 -19.84 39.18
#